data_56adeda037bb6b8ab2bf8235ee4d151e
#
_entry.id   56adeda037bb6b8ab2bf8235ee4d151e
#
_cell.length_a   1.000
_cell.length_b   1.000
_cell.length_c   1.000
_cell.angle_alpha   90.00
_cell.angle_beta   90.00
_cell.angle_gamma   90.00
#
_symmetry.space_group_name_H-M   'P 1'
#
loop_
_entity.id
_entity.type
_entity.pdbx_description
1 polymer ?
#
loop_
_entity_poly.entity_id
_entity_poly.type
_entity_poly.pdbx_seq_one_letter_code
_entity_poly.pdbx_strand_id
1 'polypeptide(L)'
;MQQTVARIPEITLLSDVPGRQRWRVPALESRPRLAAAVELALRKESGALQVKVNPLTGRILVKWRPSHRQPSVTSIVRKALERGPISDVAYRKLRGTPDNKVRNLIHKLVLGGIKLSLILFSRLMWGAAGAGPLAAPILVLSVSGIIITGFDFLRALYHTVIGRSAITTGTLIGAATLSSIALSENVTALIVIWLLNLGEYLEVVTLRRTRAAIRDLLSADDGAIWILVDGVEVAVPPEQVRPGAIVVARSGRKIPVDGMIESGAATINEAPITGESMPAMRGAGDSVYAGTVLMAGAIRIRVTSVGADTVVGKLIERVELAHALRPQIQTIGDSFARKVVPASFLAAGLVLLITRDPRRALTMLLVACPCAAGLATPTAVSASIGNSARRGILVKGGSHIESMASLDTVAFDKTGTLTDSQPSVSRVIPCADGYTEERVLYLAARAELHSQHPLAIAIVSAAGLDGAERALGAEFELFAGRGVRTRWDEHEVLVGSRRLLQHFQVEISSENERRFRSPGEVAETVVYVAHQQRLVGLVAIAVNVRPEAGAALGKLRQAGISHLLMLTGDLDGVAERVAVSVGVTEWRARMLPDDKFEVIRRLRASGRRVAMVGDGVNDASALAIADVGFAMGAGGSDVAVETADVALASDNLNHVADVMDISRRTMRVVRQNYGMALGVNSIGLCLAAAGTINPIVAAVLHNLSTLMVVFNSSRLIRYDPARQPPSPVSMRRTSMEQQENTCCS
;
A
#
# COMPACT_ATOMS: atom_id res chain seq x y z
N MET A 1 -3.94 -4.79 -43.21
CA MET A 1 -4.87 -5.71 -42.51
C MET A 1 -4.07 -6.95 -42.11
N GLN A 2 -3.50 -6.95 -40.91
CA GLN A 2 -2.96 -8.18 -40.30
C GLN A 2 -3.87 -8.48 -39.12
N GLN A 3 -4.63 -9.56 -39.22
CA GLN A 3 -5.45 -10.08 -38.14
C GLN A 3 -4.51 -10.55 -37.00
N THR A 4 -4.55 -9.84 -35.87
CA THR A 4 -3.92 -10.28 -34.62
C THR A 4 -4.69 -11.51 -34.16
N VAL A 5 -4.12 -12.69 -34.33
CA VAL A 5 -4.63 -13.94 -33.76
C VAL A 5 -4.69 -13.76 -32.25
N ALA A 6 -5.88 -13.63 -31.69
CA ALA A 6 -6.09 -13.55 -30.24
C ALA A 6 -5.55 -14.82 -29.60
N ARG A 7 -4.42 -14.71 -28.87
CA ARG A 7 -3.88 -15.83 -28.06
C ARG A 7 -4.97 -16.28 -27.10
N ILE A 8 -5.31 -17.56 -27.17
CA ILE A 8 -6.25 -18.21 -26.23
C ILE A 8 -5.69 -17.98 -24.83
N PRO A 9 -6.45 -17.36 -23.90
CA PRO A 9 -5.95 -17.10 -22.55
C PRO A 9 -5.63 -18.41 -21.84
N GLU A 10 -4.45 -18.50 -21.25
CA GLU A 10 -3.96 -19.66 -20.52
C GLU A 10 -4.79 -19.86 -19.24
N ILE A 11 -5.47 -21.01 -19.13
CA ILE A 11 -6.29 -21.37 -17.96
C ILE A 11 -5.69 -22.64 -17.38
N THR A 12 -5.03 -22.52 -16.22
CA THR A 12 -4.34 -23.65 -15.57
C THR A 12 -5.05 -24.07 -14.29
N LEU A 13 -5.23 -25.40 -14.12
CA LEU A 13 -5.75 -25.98 -12.90
C LEU A 13 -4.60 -26.12 -11.89
N LEU A 14 -4.72 -25.46 -10.73
CA LEU A 14 -3.70 -25.50 -9.68
C LEU A 14 -3.94 -26.61 -8.65
N SER A 15 -5.19 -26.97 -8.40
CA SER A 15 -5.56 -27.98 -7.42
C SER A 15 -6.95 -28.49 -7.69
N ASP A 16 -7.10 -29.82 -7.68
CA ASP A 16 -8.38 -30.52 -7.78
C ASP A 16 -8.56 -31.44 -6.57
N VAL A 17 -9.47 -31.11 -5.70
CA VAL A 17 -9.83 -31.90 -4.52
C VAL A 17 -11.34 -32.09 -4.56
N PRO A 18 -11.90 -33.25 -4.17
CA PRO A 18 -13.33 -33.46 -4.19
C PRO A 18 -14.13 -32.31 -3.59
N GLY A 19 -15.00 -31.69 -4.42
CA GLY A 19 -15.80 -30.53 -4.04
C GLY A 19 -15.09 -29.18 -4.06
N ARG A 20 -13.79 -29.11 -4.46
CA ARG A 20 -13.03 -27.84 -4.47
C ARG A 20 -11.97 -27.82 -5.56
N GLN A 21 -12.04 -26.84 -6.47
CA GLN A 21 -11.02 -26.60 -7.48
C GLN A 21 -10.42 -25.20 -7.36
N ARG A 22 -9.12 -25.12 -7.68
CA ARG A 22 -8.38 -23.86 -7.80
C ARG A 22 -7.80 -23.75 -9.20
N TRP A 23 -7.99 -22.61 -9.82
CA TRP A 23 -7.55 -22.30 -11.17
C TRP A 23 -6.71 -21.05 -11.18
N ARG A 24 -5.80 -20.91 -12.14
CA ARG A 24 -5.09 -19.67 -12.44
C ARG A 24 -5.43 -19.24 -13.86
N VAL A 25 -5.77 -17.96 -14.01
CA VAL A 25 -6.11 -17.31 -15.26
C VAL A 25 -5.39 -15.96 -15.31
N PRO A 26 -4.18 -15.89 -15.87
CA PRO A 26 -3.38 -14.66 -15.89
C PRO A 26 -4.11 -13.45 -16.51
N ALA A 27 -5.00 -13.71 -17.47
CA ALA A 27 -5.83 -12.67 -18.10
C ALA A 27 -6.72 -11.87 -17.12
N LEU A 28 -6.94 -12.35 -15.90
CA LEU A 28 -7.69 -11.67 -14.83
C LEU A 28 -6.84 -10.81 -13.92
N GLU A 29 -5.51 -10.96 -13.98
CA GLU A 29 -4.58 -10.21 -13.14
C GLU A 29 -4.71 -8.72 -13.46
N SER A 30 -4.83 -7.90 -12.41
CA SER A 30 -5.05 -6.45 -12.49
C SER A 30 -6.28 -5.98 -13.28
N ARG A 31 -7.29 -6.89 -13.52
CA ARG A 31 -8.53 -6.58 -14.24
C ARG A 31 -9.77 -6.87 -13.41
N PRO A 32 -10.10 -6.05 -12.41
CA PRO A 32 -11.17 -6.34 -11.44
C PRO A 32 -12.58 -6.45 -12.07
N ARG A 33 -12.86 -5.72 -13.15
CA ARG A 33 -14.15 -5.80 -13.86
C ARG A 33 -14.29 -7.09 -14.65
N LEU A 34 -13.21 -7.58 -15.22
CA LEU A 34 -13.16 -8.86 -15.93
C LEU A 34 -13.24 -10.02 -14.94
N ALA A 35 -12.54 -9.92 -13.81
CA ALA A 35 -12.63 -10.87 -12.72
C ALA A 35 -14.06 -10.98 -12.15
N ALA A 36 -14.76 -9.85 -11.99
CA ALA A 36 -16.14 -9.83 -11.56
C ALA A 36 -17.10 -10.42 -12.60
N ALA A 37 -16.84 -10.22 -13.91
CA ALA A 37 -17.61 -10.86 -14.99
C ALA A 37 -17.48 -12.39 -14.92
N VAL A 38 -16.26 -12.90 -14.73
CA VAL A 38 -15.97 -14.34 -14.57
C VAL A 38 -16.61 -14.89 -13.29
N GLU A 39 -16.52 -14.18 -12.17
CA GLU A 39 -17.15 -14.60 -10.91
C GLU A 39 -18.68 -14.72 -11.06
N LEU A 40 -19.32 -13.75 -11.72
CA LEU A 40 -20.75 -13.76 -11.98
C LEU A 40 -21.16 -14.94 -12.90
N ALA A 41 -20.42 -15.16 -13.98
CA ALA A 41 -20.68 -16.26 -14.90
C ALA A 41 -20.56 -17.62 -14.19
N LEU A 42 -19.50 -17.81 -13.41
CA LEU A 42 -19.30 -19.02 -12.63
C LEU A 42 -20.41 -19.23 -11.57
N ARG A 43 -20.84 -18.18 -10.88
CA ARG A 43 -21.97 -18.29 -9.91
C ARG A 43 -23.28 -18.66 -10.58
N LYS A 44 -23.53 -18.13 -11.79
CA LYS A 44 -24.78 -18.34 -12.51
C LYS A 44 -24.84 -19.70 -13.23
N GLU A 45 -23.73 -20.10 -13.87
CA GLU A 45 -23.69 -21.24 -14.77
C GLU A 45 -23.15 -22.53 -14.14
N SER A 46 -22.39 -22.45 -13.02
CA SER A 46 -21.75 -23.64 -12.43
C SER A 46 -22.54 -24.32 -11.31
N GLY A 47 -23.56 -23.69 -10.75
CA GLY A 47 -24.26 -24.20 -9.56
C GLY A 47 -23.36 -24.34 -8.32
N ALA A 48 -22.23 -23.67 -8.30
CA ALA A 48 -21.25 -23.76 -7.22
C ALA A 48 -21.77 -23.15 -5.92
N LEU A 49 -21.44 -23.80 -4.78
CA LEU A 49 -21.74 -23.28 -3.44
C LEU A 49 -20.99 -21.99 -3.13
N GLN A 50 -19.75 -21.89 -3.60
CA GLN A 50 -18.89 -20.73 -3.39
C GLN A 50 -17.98 -20.54 -4.60
N VAL A 51 -17.96 -19.32 -5.13
CA VAL A 51 -17.02 -18.86 -6.13
C VAL A 51 -16.30 -17.64 -5.61
N LYS A 52 -14.97 -17.61 -5.69
CA LYS A 52 -14.14 -16.44 -5.41
C LYS A 52 -13.14 -16.28 -6.53
N VAL A 53 -13.10 -15.12 -7.14
CA VAL A 53 -12.10 -14.73 -8.14
C VAL A 53 -11.23 -13.64 -7.51
N ASN A 54 -9.93 -13.85 -7.50
CA ASN A 54 -8.97 -12.86 -7.01
C ASN A 54 -8.36 -12.12 -8.21
N PRO A 55 -8.70 -10.85 -8.43
CA PRO A 55 -8.18 -10.07 -9.55
C PRO A 55 -6.68 -9.72 -9.43
N LEU A 56 -6.07 -9.84 -8.24
CA LEU A 56 -4.64 -9.56 -8.04
C LEU A 56 -3.76 -10.73 -8.49
N THR A 57 -4.23 -11.96 -8.29
CA THR A 57 -3.43 -13.17 -8.54
C THR A 57 -3.99 -14.01 -9.69
N GLY A 58 -5.02 -13.54 -10.37
CA GLY A 58 -5.73 -14.30 -11.40
C GLY A 58 -6.27 -15.65 -10.94
N ARG A 59 -6.35 -15.89 -9.61
CA ARG A 59 -6.76 -17.17 -9.06
C ARG A 59 -8.27 -17.24 -8.89
N ILE A 60 -8.84 -18.39 -9.26
CA ILE A 60 -10.26 -18.72 -9.11
C ILE A 60 -10.37 -19.88 -8.13
N LEU A 61 -11.23 -19.74 -7.13
CA LEU A 61 -11.63 -20.81 -6.21
C LEU A 61 -13.11 -21.14 -6.45
N VAL A 62 -13.41 -22.38 -6.77
CA VAL A 62 -14.77 -22.87 -6.91
C VAL A 62 -14.99 -24.03 -5.96
N LYS A 63 -16.09 -24.03 -5.19
CA LYS A 63 -16.50 -25.11 -4.30
C LYS A 63 -17.90 -25.60 -4.65
N TRP A 64 -18.08 -26.92 -4.73
CA TRP A 64 -19.35 -27.60 -4.97
C TRP A 64 -19.71 -28.54 -3.82
N ARG A 65 -20.94 -29.03 -3.84
CA ARG A 65 -21.32 -30.22 -3.04
C ARG A 65 -20.63 -31.46 -3.64
N PRO A 66 -20.10 -32.38 -2.83
CA PRO A 66 -19.35 -33.54 -3.32
C PRO A 66 -20.14 -34.43 -4.31
N SER A 67 -21.45 -34.40 -4.28
CA SER A 67 -22.34 -35.21 -5.13
C SER A 67 -22.79 -34.55 -6.44
N HIS A 68 -22.30 -33.32 -6.75
CA HIS A 68 -22.77 -32.58 -7.92
C HIS A 68 -21.88 -32.82 -9.13
N ARG A 69 -22.49 -33.05 -10.31
CA ARG A 69 -21.76 -33.17 -11.59
C ARG A 69 -21.09 -31.81 -11.87
N GLN A 70 -19.77 -31.79 -11.88
CA GLN A 70 -18.98 -30.58 -12.03
C GLN A 70 -19.05 -30.08 -13.48
N PRO A 71 -19.58 -28.87 -13.76
CA PRO A 71 -19.51 -28.31 -15.10
C PRO A 71 -18.07 -27.88 -15.43
N SER A 72 -17.74 -27.81 -16.71
CA SER A 72 -16.42 -27.37 -17.16
C SER A 72 -16.18 -25.90 -16.80
N VAL A 73 -15.41 -25.65 -15.75
CA VAL A 73 -14.99 -24.31 -15.31
C VAL A 73 -14.28 -23.57 -16.45
N THR A 74 -13.46 -24.28 -17.23
CA THR A 74 -12.70 -23.71 -18.34
C THR A 74 -13.58 -23.15 -19.43
N SER A 75 -14.71 -23.82 -19.77
CA SER A 75 -15.64 -23.35 -20.78
C SER A 75 -16.40 -22.09 -20.34
N ILE A 76 -16.80 -22.03 -19.05
CA ILE A 76 -17.50 -20.87 -18.48
C ILE A 76 -16.56 -19.67 -18.40
N VAL A 77 -15.31 -19.88 -17.93
CA VAL A 77 -14.30 -18.82 -17.86
C VAL A 77 -13.98 -18.28 -19.25
N ARG A 78 -13.78 -19.16 -20.25
CA ARG A 78 -13.50 -18.75 -21.62
C ARG A 78 -14.63 -17.89 -22.20
N LYS A 79 -15.87 -18.33 -22.09
CA LYS A 79 -17.03 -17.54 -22.52
C LYS A 79 -17.15 -16.18 -21.81
N ALA A 80 -16.80 -16.13 -20.52
CA ALA A 80 -16.84 -14.88 -19.79
C ALA A 80 -15.72 -13.92 -20.24
N LEU A 81 -14.52 -14.44 -20.55
CA LEU A 81 -13.42 -13.66 -21.11
C LEU A 81 -13.74 -13.10 -22.50
N GLU A 82 -14.42 -13.88 -23.35
CA GLU A 82 -14.87 -13.46 -24.69
C GLU A 82 -15.95 -12.36 -24.63
N ARG A 83 -16.83 -12.41 -23.62
CA ARG A 83 -17.84 -11.37 -23.38
C ARG A 83 -17.24 -10.05 -22.87
N GLY A 84 -16.02 -10.09 -22.36
CA GLY A 84 -15.30 -8.94 -21.83
C GLY A 84 -15.76 -8.47 -20.45
N PRO A 85 -15.23 -7.32 -20.00
CA PRO A 85 -15.53 -6.77 -18.68
C PRO A 85 -16.96 -6.27 -18.58
N ILE A 86 -17.57 -6.41 -17.39
CA ILE A 86 -18.90 -5.84 -17.11
C ILE A 86 -18.83 -4.31 -17.06
N SER A 87 -19.97 -3.67 -17.41
CA SER A 87 -20.09 -2.22 -17.31
C SER A 87 -19.89 -1.71 -15.87
N ASP A 88 -19.45 -0.46 -15.72
CA ASP A 88 -19.24 0.17 -14.42
C ASP A 88 -20.46 0.11 -13.51
N VAL A 89 -21.64 0.33 -14.09
CA VAL A 89 -22.91 0.28 -13.36
C VAL A 89 -23.18 -1.14 -12.84
N ALA A 90 -22.93 -2.16 -13.66
CA ALA A 90 -23.09 -3.56 -13.27
C ALA A 90 -22.04 -3.98 -12.22
N TYR A 91 -20.80 -3.53 -12.36
CA TYR A 91 -19.72 -3.80 -11.42
C TYR A 91 -20.00 -3.18 -10.04
N ARG A 92 -20.43 -1.90 -9.98
CA ARG A 92 -20.84 -1.23 -8.74
C ARG A 92 -22.05 -1.92 -8.10
N LYS A 93 -23.02 -2.38 -8.90
CA LYS A 93 -24.22 -3.11 -8.41
C LYS A 93 -23.87 -4.48 -7.82
N LEU A 94 -22.91 -5.18 -8.40
CA LEU A 94 -22.43 -6.50 -7.94
C LEU A 94 -21.63 -6.46 -6.65
N ARG A 95 -20.78 -5.45 -6.48
CA ARG A 95 -20.02 -5.26 -5.24
C ARG A 95 -20.87 -4.70 -4.10
N GLY A 96 -22.13 -4.37 -4.34
CA GLY A 96 -23.01 -3.71 -3.38
C GLY A 96 -22.33 -2.41 -2.93
N THR A 97 -22.72 -1.29 -3.52
CA THR A 97 -22.13 -0.02 -3.10
C THR A 97 -22.30 0.13 -1.59
N PRO A 98 -21.30 0.62 -0.87
CA PRO A 98 -21.46 0.98 0.56
C PRO A 98 -22.69 1.86 0.79
N ASP A 99 -23.14 2.59 -0.22
CA ASP A 99 -24.34 3.42 -0.24
C ASP A 99 -25.64 2.63 -0.01
N ASN A 100 -25.76 1.42 -0.56
CA ASN A 100 -26.95 0.60 -0.33
C ASN A 100 -27.02 0.09 1.12
N LYS A 101 -25.87 -0.29 1.72
CA LYS A 101 -25.84 -0.72 3.12
C LYS A 101 -26.17 0.44 4.06
N VAL A 102 -25.56 1.61 3.84
CA VAL A 102 -25.82 2.84 4.61
C VAL A 102 -27.29 3.24 4.48
N ARG A 103 -27.84 3.25 3.26
CA ARG A 103 -29.24 3.60 3.01
C ARG A 103 -30.19 2.65 3.73
N ASN A 104 -29.95 1.34 3.67
CA ASN A 104 -30.76 0.36 4.40
C ASN A 104 -30.70 0.54 5.93
N LEU A 105 -29.52 0.86 6.48
CA LEU A 105 -29.38 1.15 7.91
C LEU A 105 -30.09 2.43 8.29
N ILE A 106 -30.01 3.48 7.48
CA ILE A 106 -30.78 4.72 7.69
C ILE A 106 -32.29 4.44 7.70
N HIS A 107 -32.79 3.67 6.73
CA HIS A 107 -34.22 3.29 6.70
C HIS A 107 -34.64 2.55 7.96
N LYS A 108 -33.84 1.57 8.44
CA LYS A 108 -34.10 0.85 9.70
C LYS A 108 -34.09 1.77 10.91
N LEU A 109 -33.13 2.70 10.99
CA LEU A 109 -33.02 3.65 12.08
C LEU A 109 -34.19 4.64 12.10
N VAL A 110 -34.57 5.18 10.95
CA VAL A 110 -35.70 6.11 10.84
C VAL A 110 -37.01 5.41 11.18
N LEU A 111 -37.25 4.24 10.59
CA LEU A 111 -38.50 3.49 10.83
C LEU A 111 -38.59 3.01 12.28
N GLY A 112 -37.49 2.49 12.85
CA GLY A 112 -37.41 2.09 14.26
C GLY A 112 -37.55 3.29 15.19
N GLY A 113 -36.93 4.43 14.89
CA GLY A 113 -37.03 5.67 15.65
C GLY A 113 -38.46 6.25 15.69
N ILE A 114 -39.14 6.27 14.53
CA ILE A 114 -40.56 6.71 14.45
C ILE A 114 -41.42 5.82 15.35
N LYS A 115 -41.29 4.50 15.24
CA LYS A 115 -42.09 3.57 16.07
C LYS A 115 -41.79 3.72 17.56
N LEU A 116 -40.53 3.87 17.93
CA LEU A 116 -40.10 4.13 19.30
C LEU A 116 -40.69 5.44 19.83
N SER A 117 -40.63 6.52 19.05
CA SER A 117 -41.18 7.82 19.43
C SER A 117 -42.69 7.75 19.63
N LEU A 118 -43.43 7.05 18.76
CA LEU A 118 -44.87 6.83 18.90
C LEU A 118 -45.22 6.03 20.17
N ILE A 119 -44.45 4.99 20.48
CA ILE A 119 -44.63 4.19 21.69
C ILE A 119 -44.35 5.03 22.95
N LEU A 120 -43.26 5.81 22.93
CA LEU A 120 -42.85 6.65 24.05
C LEU A 120 -43.89 7.74 24.32
N PHE A 121 -44.37 8.41 23.25
CA PHE A 121 -45.41 9.43 23.28
C PHE A 121 -46.72 8.85 23.84
N SER A 122 -47.12 7.67 23.39
CA SER A 122 -48.29 6.96 23.90
C SER A 122 -48.17 6.66 25.40
N ARG A 123 -46.99 6.17 25.85
CA ARG A 123 -46.75 5.90 27.30
C ARG A 123 -46.73 7.20 28.13
N LEU A 124 -46.27 8.32 27.60
CA LEU A 124 -46.25 9.61 28.26
C LEU A 124 -47.65 10.17 28.43
N MET A 125 -48.51 10.03 27.40
CA MET A 125 -49.88 10.57 27.41
C MET A 125 -50.87 9.76 28.24
N TRP A 126 -50.74 8.42 28.26
CA TRP A 126 -51.72 7.53 28.91
C TRP A 126 -51.13 6.72 30.07
N GLY A 127 -49.92 7.03 30.56
CA GLY A 127 -49.27 6.37 31.69
C GLY A 127 -48.70 4.97 31.39
N ALA A 128 -47.91 4.45 32.35
CA ALA A 128 -47.25 3.15 32.23
C ALA A 128 -48.18 1.94 32.42
N ALA A 129 -49.42 2.17 32.87
CA ALA A 129 -50.40 1.09 33.11
C ALA A 129 -50.99 0.62 31.76
N GLY A 130 -50.38 -0.43 31.19
CA GLY A 130 -50.70 -1.02 29.89
C GLY A 130 -52.04 -1.73 29.79
N ALA A 131 -53.10 -1.27 30.50
CA ALA A 131 -54.45 -1.85 30.52
C ALA A 131 -55.48 -1.05 29.67
N GLY A 132 -55.03 -0.10 28.85
CA GLY A 132 -55.93 0.70 28.03
C GLY A 132 -56.10 0.18 26.59
N PRO A 133 -57.02 0.80 25.81
CA PRO A 133 -57.32 0.41 24.42
C PRO A 133 -56.10 0.48 23.48
N LEU A 134 -54.98 1.04 23.92
CA LEU A 134 -53.72 1.20 23.15
C LEU A 134 -52.70 0.06 23.37
N ALA A 135 -53.00 -0.90 24.26
CA ALA A 135 -52.07 -2.04 24.50
C ALA A 135 -51.84 -2.86 23.23
N ALA A 136 -52.90 -3.16 22.47
CA ALA A 136 -52.80 -3.92 21.23
C ALA A 136 -52.06 -3.15 20.12
N PRO A 137 -52.31 -1.86 19.84
CA PRO A 137 -51.50 -1.04 18.90
C PRO A 137 -50.02 -0.96 19.29
N ILE A 138 -49.68 -0.79 20.55
CA ILE A 138 -48.28 -0.75 21.02
C ILE A 138 -47.60 -2.11 20.79
N LEU A 139 -48.27 -3.21 21.04
CA LEU A 139 -47.74 -4.55 20.74
C LEU A 139 -47.49 -4.74 19.27
N VAL A 140 -48.44 -4.38 18.39
CA VAL A 140 -48.30 -4.49 16.96
C VAL A 140 -47.15 -3.60 16.42
N LEU A 141 -47.05 -2.35 16.89
CA LEU A 141 -45.98 -1.43 16.54
C LEU A 141 -44.61 -1.93 16.96
N SER A 142 -44.48 -2.46 18.19
CA SER A 142 -43.21 -2.96 18.71
C SER A 142 -42.80 -4.26 17.99
N VAL A 143 -43.65 -5.24 17.85
CA VAL A 143 -43.35 -6.52 17.19
C VAL A 143 -43.05 -6.32 15.73
N SER A 144 -43.85 -5.52 14.97
CA SER A 144 -43.57 -5.19 13.58
C SER A 144 -42.27 -4.38 13.43
N GLY A 145 -41.94 -3.54 14.41
CA GLY A 145 -40.66 -2.82 14.46
C GLY A 145 -39.48 -3.79 14.59
N ILE A 146 -39.57 -4.74 15.54
CA ILE A 146 -38.55 -5.76 15.74
C ILE A 146 -38.34 -6.60 14.48
N ILE A 147 -39.42 -7.09 13.85
CA ILE A 147 -39.35 -7.93 12.66
C ILE A 147 -38.68 -7.17 11.51
N ILE A 148 -39.05 -5.94 11.24
CA ILE A 148 -38.53 -5.17 10.12
C ILE A 148 -37.07 -4.73 10.36
N THR A 149 -36.78 -4.18 11.53
CA THR A 149 -35.44 -3.64 11.84
C THR A 149 -34.44 -4.72 12.26
N GLY A 150 -34.92 -5.85 12.80
CA GLY A 150 -34.14 -7.00 13.24
C GLY A 150 -34.11 -8.18 12.25
N PHE A 151 -34.68 -8.03 11.05
CA PHE A 151 -34.83 -9.13 10.08
C PHE A 151 -33.53 -9.87 9.77
N ASP A 152 -32.43 -9.16 9.63
CA ASP A 152 -31.13 -9.76 9.32
C ASP A 152 -30.63 -10.66 10.46
N PHE A 153 -30.86 -10.29 11.71
CA PHE A 153 -30.51 -11.09 12.90
C PHE A 153 -31.39 -12.34 13.03
N LEU A 154 -32.68 -12.19 12.81
CA LEU A 154 -33.61 -13.32 12.79
C LEU A 154 -33.32 -14.32 11.67
N ARG A 155 -32.96 -13.81 10.49
CA ARG A 155 -32.53 -14.62 9.34
C ARG A 155 -31.22 -15.37 9.64
N ALA A 156 -30.26 -14.72 10.32
CA ALA A 156 -29.02 -15.37 10.74
C ALA A 156 -29.28 -16.51 11.72
N LEU A 157 -30.15 -16.32 12.71
CA LEU A 157 -30.61 -17.37 13.63
C LEU A 157 -31.25 -18.54 12.87
N TYR A 158 -32.19 -18.27 11.98
CA TYR A 158 -32.86 -19.29 11.15
C TYR A 158 -31.85 -20.13 10.36
N HIS A 159 -30.89 -19.50 9.68
CA HIS A 159 -29.85 -20.23 8.94
C HIS A 159 -28.95 -21.09 9.83
N THR A 160 -28.70 -20.65 11.05
CA THR A 160 -27.89 -21.41 12.01
C THR A 160 -28.67 -22.61 12.53
N VAL A 161 -29.95 -22.45 12.90
CA VAL A 161 -30.81 -23.53 13.40
C VAL A 161 -30.97 -24.63 12.35
N ILE A 162 -31.10 -24.28 11.05
CA ILE A 162 -31.22 -25.27 9.97
C ILE A 162 -29.84 -25.87 9.58
N GLY A 163 -28.75 -25.52 10.30
CA GLY A 163 -27.44 -26.08 10.01
C GLY A 163 -26.78 -25.54 8.73
N ARG A 164 -27.30 -24.44 8.15
CA ARG A 164 -26.77 -23.83 6.93
C ARG A 164 -25.64 -22.84 7.16
N SER A 165 -25.45 -22.37 8.39
CA SER A 165 -24.37 -21.44 8.77
C SER A 165 -23.81 -21.77 10.15
N ALA A 166 -22.54 -21.39 10.38
CA ALA A 166 -21.94 -21.45 11.71
C ALA A 166 -22.60 -20.42 12.64
N ILE A 167 -22.48 -20.67 13.96
CA ILE A 167 -22.92 -19.72 14.99
C ILE A 167 -22.14 -18.41 14.84
N THR A 168 -22.86 -17.30 14.68
CA THR A 168 -22.30 -15.96 14.46
C THR A 168 -22.85 -14.97 15.49
N THR A 169 -22.30 -13.77 15.51
CA THR A 169 -22.84 -12.65 16.30
C THR A 169 -24.30 -12.35 15.96
N GLY A 170 -24.67 -12.44 14.67
CA GLY A 170 -26.06 -12.28 14.22
C GLY A 170 -26.99 -13.33 14.82
N THR A 171 -26.51 -14.57 14.99
CA THR A 171 -27.24 -15.65 15.67
C THR A 171 -27.51 -15.30 17.12
N LEU A 172 -26.52 -14.75 17.82
CA LEU A 172 -26.64 -14.38 19.24
C LEU A 172 -27.67 -13.27 19.44
N ILE A 173 -27.60 -12.22 18.60
CA ILE A 173 -28.58 -11.11 18.62
C ILE A 173 -29.97 -11.60 18.23
N GLY A 174 -30.09 -12.48 17.22
CA GLY A 174 -31.36 -13.08 16.82
C GLY A 174 -32.00 -13.91 17.92
N ALA A 175 -31.22 -14.71 18.66
CA ALA A 175 -31.68 -15.47 19.81
C ALA A 175 -32.15 -14.55 20.95
N ALA A 176 -31.38 -13.51 21.28
CA ALA A 176 -31.75 -12.50 22.26
C ALA A 176 -33.06 -11.79 21.89
N THR A 177 -33.21 -11.45 20.61
CA THR A 177 -34.43 -10.80 20.05
C THR A 177 -35.63 -11.70 20.21
N LEU A 178 -35.53 -12.98 19.84
CA LEU A 178 -36.63 -13.96 19.95
C LEU A 178 -37.00 -14.18 21.43
N SER A 179 -36.01 -14.32 22.31
CA SER A 179 -36.23 -14.43 23.75
C SER A 179 -36.95 -13.22 24.36
N SER A 180 -36.59 -12.00 23.90
CA SER A 180 -37.25 -10.76 24.33
C SER A 180 -38.72 -10.71 23.91
N ILE A 181 -39.05 -11.20 22.72
CA ILE A 181 -40.44 -11.31 22.25
C ILE A 181 -41.21 -12.31 23.11
N ALA A 182 -40.64 -13.50 23.39
CA ALA A 182 -41.24 -14.53 24.21
C ALA A 182 -41.48 -14.08 25.65
N LEU A 183 -40.63 -13.19 26.17
CA LEU A 183 -40.79 -12.61 27.53
C LEU A 183 -41.70 -11.36 27.55
N SER A 184 -42.36 -11.03 26.44
CA SER A 184 -43.20 -9.83 26.30
C SER A 184 -42.46 -8.51 26.53
N GLU A 185 -41.11 -8.50 26.48
CA GLU A 185 -40.23 -7.33 26.59
C GLU A 185 -40.03 -6.62 25.23
N ASN A 186 -41.15 -6.47 24.49
CA ASN A 186 -41.12 -6.03 23.10
C ASN A 186 -40.52 -4.63 22.89
N VAL A 187 -40.82 -3.70 23.84
CA VAL A 187 -40.31 -2.31 23.74
C VAL A 187 -38.80 -2.29 24.01
N THR A 188 -38.35 -3.02 25.01
CA THR A 188 -36.94 -3.20 25.36
C THR A 188 -36.18 -3.82 24.15
N ALA A 189 -36.74 -4.87 23.53
CA ALA A 189 -36.15 -5.47 22.32
C ALA A 189 -36.03 -4.48 21.17
N LEU A 190 -37.06 -3.67 20.91
CA LEU A 190 -37.03 -2.66 19.84
C LEU A 190 -35.96 -1.61 20.11
N ILE A 191 -35.83 -1.12 21.37
CA ILE A 191 -34.76 -0.17 21.75
C ILE A 191 -33.39 -0.78 21.52
N VAL A 192 -33.18 -2.03 21.97
CA VAL A 192 -31.87 -2.73 21.79
C VAL A 192 -31.52 -2.91 20.33
N ILE A 193 -32.46 -3.38 19.49
CA ILE A 193 -32.23 -3.55 18.05
C ILE A 193 -31.95 -2.20 17.39
N TRP A 194 -32.64 -1.14 17.78
CA TRP A 194 -32.41 0.19 17.27
C TRP A 194 -31.00 0.69 17.64
N LEU A 195 -30.56 0.51 18.89
CA LEU A 195 -29.20 0.82 19.34
C LEU A 195 -28.14 0.01 18.59
N LEU A 196 -28.37 -1.28 18.34
CA LEU A 196 -27.45 -2.12 17.57
C LEU A 196 -27.34 -1.68 16.10
N ASN A 197 -28.48 -1.35 15.46
CA ASN A 197 -28.47 -0.78 14.11
C ASN A 197 -27.75 0.59 14.08
N LEU A 198 -27.89 1.41 15.13
CA LEU A 198 -27.16 2.68 15.29
C LEU A 198 -25.65 2.45 15.38
N GLY A 199 -25.23 1.45 16.17
CA GLY A 199 -23.83 1.03 16.26
C GLY A 199 -23.28 0.60 14.91
N GLU A 200 -23.99 -0.27 14.19
CA GLU A 200 -23.59 -0.71 12.84
C GLU A 200 -23.54 0.44 11.83
N TYR A 201 -24.47 1.39 11.91
CA TYR A 201 -24.45 2.59 11.09
C TYR A 201 -23.22 3.46 11.36
N LEU A 202 -22.92 3.75 12.63
CA LEU A 202 -21.75 4.52 13.02
C LEU A 202 -20.44 3.83 12.58
N GLU A 203 -20.37 2.50 12.69
CA GLU A 203 -19.26 1.69 12.19
C GLU A 203 -19.04 1.90 10.68
N VAL A 204 -20.09 1.68 9.87
CA VAL A 204 -20.02 1.76 8.41
C VAL A 204 -19.66 3.18 7.96
N VAL A 205 -20.25 4.21 8.59
CA VAL A 205 -19.98 5.62 8.27
C VAL A 205 -18.55 6.00 8.64
N THR A 206 -18.04 5.54 9.79
CA THR A 206 -16.67 5.86 10.22
C THR A 206 -15.64 5.20 9.31
N LEU A 207 -15.80 3.92 8.98
CA LEU A 207 -14.95 3.24 7.99
C LEU A 207 -15.00 3.94 6.63
N ARG A 208 -16.17 4.40 6.20
CA ARG A 208 -16.34 5.14 4.96
C ARG A 208 -15.62 6.48 4.99
N ARG A 209 -15.76 7.26 6.07
CA ARG A 209 -15.07 8.55 6.24
C ARG A 209 -13.55 8.38 6.26
N THR A 210 -13.03 7.35 6.91
CA THR A 210 -11.61 7.04 6.91
C THR A 210 -11.10 6.74 5.50
N ARG A 211 -11.83 5.97 4.71
CA ARG A 211 -11.50 5.67 3.31
C ARG A 211 -11.64 6.88 2.39
N ALA A 212 -12.70 7.69 2.57
CA ALA A 212 -12.91 8.91 1.80
C ALA A 212 -11.79 9.92 2.06
N ALA A 213 -11.40 10.13 3.32
CA ALA A 213 -10.28 11.02 3.66
C ALA A 213 -8.95 10.61 2.99
N ILE A 214 -8.73 9.30 2.79
CA ILE A 214 -7.56 8.79 2.05
C ILE A 214 -7.71 9.11 0.56
N ARG A 215 -8.88 8.87 -0.01
CA ARG A 215 -9.17 9.14 -1.42
C ARG A 215 -9.07 10.64 -1.74
N ASP A 216 -9.67 11.50 -0.93
CA ASP A 216 -9.69 12.95 -1.13
C ASP A 216 -8.28 13.58 -1.07
N LEU A 217 -7.38 12.97 -0.28
CA LEU A 217 -5.98 13.39 -0.21
C LEU A 217 -5.19 13.03 -1.48
N LEU A 218 -5.55 11.92 -2.13
CA LEU A 218 -4.89 11.41 -3.33
C LEU A 218 -5.59 11.85 -4.63
N SER A 219 -6.85 12.34 -4.55
CA SER A 219 -7.61 12.74 -5.75
C SER A 219 -7.09 14.06 -6.31
N ALA A 220 -7.00 14.13 -7.62
CA ALA A 220 -6.94 15.39 -8.35
C ALA A 220 -8.25 16.17 -8.12
N ASP A 221 -8.20 17.49 -8.33
CA ASP A 221 -9.37 18.38 -8.20
C ASP A 221 -10.45 17.91 -9.20
N ASP A 222 -11.69 17.71 -8.71
CA ASP A 222 -12.85 17.30 -9.53
C ASP A 222 -13.36 18.43 -10.46
N GLY A 223 -12.59 19.53 -10.58
CA GLY A 223 -12.93 20.67 -11.42
C GLY A 223 -12.73 20.42 -12.91
N ALA A 224 -13.30 21.32 -13.74
CA ALA A 224 -13.07 21.29 -15.17
C ALA A 224 -11.58 21.48 -15.50
N ILE A 225 -11.08 20.65 -16.42
CA ILE A 225 -9.70 20.67 -16.91
C ILE A 225 -9.63 21.58 -18.13
N TRP A 226 -8.66 22.49 -18.14
CA TRP A 226 -8.45 23.38 -19.28
C TRP A 226 -7.53 22.69 -20.30
N ILE A 227 -8.06 22.45 -21.49
CA ILE A 227 -7.28 21.89 -22.61
C ILE A 227 -7.15 22.95 -23.73
N LEU A 228 -6.04 22.86 -24.45
CA LEU A 228 -5.79 23.72 -25.60
C LEU A 228 -6.32 23.02 -26.87
N VAL A 229 -7.31 23.58 -27.53
CA VAL A 229 -7.87 23.10 -28.81
C VAL A 229 -7.75 24.22 -29.84
N ASP A 230 -7.02 24.02 -30.90
CA ASP A 230 -6.77 25.01 -31.97
C ASP A 230 -6.32 26.40 -31.44
N GLY A 231 -5.48 26.40 -30.39
CA GLY A 231 -4.95 27.61 -29.77
C GLY A 231 -5.90 28.28 -28.75
N VAL A 232 -7.11 27.78 -28.55
CA VAL A 232 -8.11 28.29 -27.59
C VAL A 232 -8.20 27.36 -26.37
N GLU A 233 -8.21 27.98 -25.18
CA GLU A 233 -8.41 27.21 -23.94
C GLU A 233 -9.88 26.88 -23.72
N VAL A 234 -10.20 25.60 -23.65
CA VAL A 234 -11.57 25.09 -23.44
C VAL A 234 -11.62 24.27 -22.14
N ALA A 235 -12.59 24.57 -21.30
CA ALA A 235 -12.82 23.80 -20.08
C ALA A 235 -13.63 22.53 -20.39
N VAL A 236 -13.07 21.36 -20.09
CA VAL A 236 -13.71 20.07 -20.30
C VAL A 236 -13.77 19.24 -19.02
N PRO A 237 -14.75 18.36 -18.85
CA PRO A 237 -14.75 17.41 -17.74
C PRO A 237 -13.62 16.41 -17.88
N PRO A 238 -13.08 15.87 -16.76
CA PRO A 238 -11.92 14.96 -16.76
C PRO A 238 -12.08 13.75 -17.68
N GLU A 239 -13.30 13.23 -17.83
CA GLU A 239 -13.58 12.05 -18.67
C GLU A 239 -13.41 12.29 -20.18
N GLN A 240 -13.34 13.55 -20.60
CA GLN A 240 -13.16 13.92 -22.00
C GLN A 240 -11.70 14.16 -22.38
N VAL A 241 -10.81 14.28 -21.39
CA VAL A 241 -9.37 14.43 -21.65
C VAL A 241 -8.79 13.10 -22.12
N ARG A 242 -8.00 13.14 -23.17
CA ARG A 242 -7.36 11.96 -23.76
C ARG A 242 -5.84 12.09 -23.77
N PRO A 243 -5.09 10.99 -23.73
CA PRO A 243 -3.63 11.02 -23.98
C PRO A 243 -3.32 11.75 -25.31
N GLY A 244 -2.27 12.60 -25.27
CA GLY A 244 -1.88 13.46 -26.39
C GLY A 244 -2.51 14.86 -26.36
N ALA A 245 -3.56 15.12 -25.59
CA ALA A 245 -4.11 16.47 -25.41
C ALA A 245 -3.12 17.38 -24.68
N ILE A 246 -3.24 18.70 -24.85
CA ILE A 246 -2.44 19.69 -24.12
C ILE A 246 -3.31 20.31 -23.04
N VAL A 247 -2.93 20.05 -21.79
CA VAL A 247 -3.57 20.61 -20.59
C VAL A 247 -2.83 21.87 -20.15
N VAL A 248 -3.58 22.92 -19.77
CA VAL A 248 -3.03 24.16 -19.23
C VAL A 248 -3.19 24.15 -17.72
N ALA A 249 -2.08 24.13 -16.98
CA ALA A 249 -2.05 24.20 -15.53
C ALA A 249 -1.52 25.55 -15.05
N ARG A 250 -2.17 26.11 -14.02
CA ARG A 250 -1.88 27.45 -13.47
C ARG A 250 -1.65 27.38 -11.97
N SER A 251 -0.95 28.39 -11.45
CA SER A 251 -0.66 28.55 -10.02
C SER A 251 -1.89 28.38 -9.12
N GLY A 252 -1.70 27.71 -8.00
CA GLY A 252 -2.73 27.43 -6.98
C GLY A 252 -3.63 26.24 -7.30
N ARG A 253 -3.47 25.56 -8.44
CA ARG A 253 -4.28 24.39 -8.82
C ARG A 253 -3.52 23.10 -8.73
N LYS A 254 -4.25 22.01 -8.47
CA LYS A 254 -3.71 20.66 -8.62
C LYS A 254 -3.58 20.30 -10.11
N ILE A 255 -2.52 19.61 -10.46
CA ILE A 255 -2.31 19.05 -11.80
C ILE A 255 -3.25 17.85 -11.95
N PRO A 256 -4.12 17.83 -12.99
CA PRO A 256 -5.16 16.80 -13.09
C PRO A 256 -4.76 15.54 -13.87
N VAL A 257 -3.58 15.53 -14.51
CA VAL A 257 -3.13 14.49 -15.45
C VAL A 257 -1.64 14.19 -15.24
N ASP A 258 -1.19 13.00 -15.65
CA ASP A 258 0.23 12.76 -15.84
C ASP A 258 0.64 13.18 -17.25
N GLY A 259 1.84 13.77 -17.39
CA GLY A 259 2.32 14.22 -18.69
C GLY A 259 3.72 14.79 -18.64
N MET A 260 4.15 15.29 -19.81
CA MET A 260 5.40 16.04 -19.97
C MET A 260 5.11 17.51 -20.21
N ILE A 261 5.89 18.38 -19.61
CA ILE A 261 5.80 19.82 -19.87
C ILE A 261 6.24 20.10 -21.29
N GLU A 262 5.33 20.63 -22.10
CA GLU A 262 5.63 21.04 -23.47
C GLU A 262 6.21 22.46 -23.54
N SER A 263 5.71 23.36 -22.68
CA SER A 263 6.19 24.74 -22.59
C SER A 263 5.85 25.35 -21.24
N GLY A 264 6.67 26.32 -20.81
CA GLY A 264 6.54 27.00 -19.53
C GLY A 264 7.49 26.43 -18.48
N ALA A 265 7.52 27.08 -17.31
CA ALA A 265 8.24 26.63 -16.11
C ALA A 265 7.37 26.91 -14.88
N ALA A 266 7.46 26.00 -13.90
CA ALA A 266 6.68 26.12 -12.68
C ALA A 266 7.42 25.53 -11.47
N THR A 267 7.08 26.08 -10.30
CA THR A 267 7.43 25.46 -9.02
C THR A 267 6.26 24.58 -8.58
N ILE A 268 6.51 23.28 -8.43
CA ILE A 268 5.48 22.27 -8.17
C ILE A 268 5.74 21.63 -6.81
N ASN A 269 4.74 21.58 -5.97
CA ASN A 269 4.75 20.80 -4.73
C ASN A 269 4.37 19.36 -5.06
N GLU A 270 5.34 18.48 -5.08
CA GLU A 270 5.20 17.06 -5.36
C GLU A 270 4.99 16.21 -4.08
N ALA A 271 4.98 16.84 -2.90
CA ALA A 271 4.83 16.15 -1.61
C ALA A 271 3.64 15.18 -1.52
N PRO A 272 2.47 15.43 -2.14
CA PRO A 272 1.36 14.48 -2.10
C PRO A 272 1.66 13.14 -2.80
N ILE A 273 2.69 13.09 -3.67
CA ILE A 273 3.07 11.89 -4.42
C ILE A 273 4.42 11.39 -3.97
N THR A 274 5.44 12.26 -3.95
CA THR A 274 6.81 11.86 -3.62
C THR A 274 7.10 11.84 -2.13
N GLY A 275 6.30 12.54 -1.32
CA GLY A 275 6.53 12.74 0.11
C GLY A 275 7.59 13.80 0.42
N GLU A 276 8.23 14.42 -0.58
CA GLU A 276 9.25 15.45 -0.40
C GLU A 276 8.60 16.81 -0.10
N SER A 277 9.04 17.45 1.00
CA SER A 277 8.46 18.73 1.45
C SER A 277 8.92 19.95 0.63
N MET A 278 10.04 19.84 -0.11
CA MET A 278 10.59 20.94 -0.90
C MET A 278 9.94 20.96 -2.29
N PRO A 279 9.35 22.08 -2.71
CA PRO A 279 8.83 22.22 -4.06
C PRO A 279 9.93 22.10 -5.13
N ALA A 280 9.67 21.34 -6.18
CA ALA A 280 10.59 21.17 -7.30
C ALA A 280 10.33 22.22 -8.41
N MET A 281 11.41 22.77 -8.99
CA MET A 281 11.29 23.53 -10.24
C MET A 281 11.23 22.55 -11.42
N ARG A 282 10.23 22.72 -12.29
CA ARG A 282 10.03 21.90 -13.49
C ARG A 282 9.89 22.78 -14.71
N GLY A 283 10.51 22.38 -15.81
CA GLY A 283 10.53 23.10 -17.08
C GLY A 283 10.15 22.22 -18.27
N ALA A 284 10.27 22.77 -19.48
CA ALA A 284 9.96 22.03 -20.70
C ALA A 284 10.81 20.74 -20.82
N GLY A 285 10.13 19.61 -21.08
CA GLY A 285 10.75 18.28 -21.12
C GLY A 285 10.66 17.48 -19.82
N ASP A 286 10.30 18.11 -18.69
CA ASP A 286 10.15 17.42 -17.42
C ASP A 286 8.78 16.73 -17.29
N SER A 287 8.75 15.63 -16.54
CA SER A 287 7.51 14.92 -16.22
C SER A 287 6.79 15.57 -15.04
N VAL A 288 5.47 15.61 -15.11
CA VAL A 288 4.58 16.05 -14.04
C VAL A 288 3.49 15.01 -13.79
N TYR A 289 3.02 14.96 -12.55
CA TYR A 289 2.10 13.93 -12.08
C TYR A 289 0.79 14.52 -11.56
N ALA A 290 -0.30 13.82 -11.85
CA ALA A 290 -1.63 14.13 -11.32
C ALA A 290 -1.61 14.17 -9.78
N GLY A 291 -2.35 15.12 -9.17
CA GLY A 291 -2.42 15.28 -7.72
C GLY A 291 -1.33 16.16 -7.11
N THR A 292 -0.27 16.54 -7.84
CA THR A 292 0.71 17.55 -7.42
C THR A 292 0.11 18.95 -7.50
N VAL A 293 0.65 19.91 -6.75
CA VAL A 293 0.13 21.28 -6.67
C VAL A 293 1.11 22.25 -7.33
N LEU A 294 0.66 22.97 -8.35
CA LEU A 294 1.43 24.03 -8.99
C LEU A 294 1.40 25.29 -8.10
N MET A 295 2.54 25.58 -7.45
CA MET A 295 2.68 26.69 -6.48
C MET A 295 2.86 28.05 -7.18
N ALA A 296 3.72 28.09 -8.20
CA ALA A 296 4.02 29.30 -8.95
C ALA A 296 4.31 28.98 -10.42
N GLY A 297 3.95 29.86 -11.33
CA GLY A 297 4.15 29.71 -12.78
C GLY A 297 2.91 29.22 -13.53
N ALA A 298 3.09 28.90 -14.80
CA ALA A 298 2.10 28.30 -15.68
C ALA A 298 2.79 27.37 -16.68
N ILE A 299 2.21 26.19 -16.90
CA ILE A 299 2.77 25.17 -17.78
C ILE A 299 1.71 24.60 -18.71
N ARG A 300 2.16 24.19 -19.90
CA ARG A 300 1.38 23.36 -20.82
C ARG A 300 1.90 21.95 -20.75
N ILE A 301 0.99 21.01 -20.48
CA ILE A 301 1.31 19.61 -20.23
C ILE A 301 0.76 18.79 -21.38
N ARG A 302 1.61 18.06 -22.09
CA ARG A 302 1.20 17.03 -23.03
C ARG A 302 0.83 15.77 -22.25
N VAL A 303 -0.44 15.43 -22.25
CA VAL A 303 -1.01 14.34 -21.46
C VAL A 303 -0.47 12.99 -21.89
N THR A 304 0.05 12.20 -20.94
CA THR A 304 0.42 10.79 -21.14
C THR A 304 -0.61 9.84 -20.54
N SER A 305 -1.18 10.18 -19.36
CA SER A 305 -2.17 9.34 -18.69
C SER A 305 -3.25 10.18 -18.00
N VAL A 306 -4.48 9.64 -17.90
CA VAL A 306 -5.63 10.33 -17.30
C VAL A 306 -6.39 9.42 -16.34
N GLY A 307 -7.01 9.99 -15.32
CA GLY A 307 -7.91 9.31 -14.40
C GLY A 307 -7.28 8.09 -13.69
N ALA A 308 -7.86 6.90 -13.88
CA ALA A 308 -7.38 5.67 -13.24
C ALA A 308 -6.00 5.20 -13.75
N ASP A 309 -5.58 5.63 -14.93
CA ASP A 309 -4.31 5.24 -15.52
C ASP A 309 -3.14 6.13 -15.07
N THR A 310 -3.41 7.23 -14.37
CA THR A 310 -2.38 8.08 -13.75
C THR A 310 -1.67 7.34 -12.61
N VAL A 311 -0.47 7.78 -12.25
CA VAL A 311 0.29 7.24 -11.10
C VAL A 311 -0.58 7.26 -9.85
N VAL A 312 -1.26 8.39 -9.58
CA VAL A 312 -2.19 8.52 -8.44
C VAL A 312 -3.42 7.64 -8.59
N GLY A 313 -4.00 7.54 -9.78
CA GLY A 313 -5.14 6.66 -10.05
C GLY A 313 -4.81 5.20 -9.77
N LYS A 314 -3.67 4.73 -10.24
CA LYS A 314 -3.14 3.38 -9.94
C LYS A 314 -2.87 3.19 -8.44
N LEU A 315 -2.35 4.21 -7.75
CA LEU A 315 -2.16 4.19 -6.29
C LEU A 315 -3.48 4.02 -5.55
N ILE A 316 -4.51 4.79 -5.91
CA ILE A 316 -5.86 4.71 -5.31
C ILE A 316 -6.46 3.31 -5.51
N GLU A 317 -6.39 2.78 -6.74
CA GLU A 317 -6.91 1.44 -7.05
C GLU A 317 -6.18 0.35 -6.23
N ARG A 318 -4.86 0.44 -6.10
CA ARG A 318 -4.05 -0.50 -5.32
C ARG A 318 -4.35 -0.40 -3.82
N VAL A 319 -4.54 0.80 -3.27
CA VAL A 319 -4.97 0.99 -1.88
C VAL A 319 -6.34 0.37 -1.64
N GLU A 320 -7.28 0.53 -2.56
CA GLU A 320 -8.61 -0.11 -2.45
C GLU A 320 -8.51 -1.65 -2.48
N LEU A 321 -7.63 -2.20 -3.30
CA LEU A 321 -7.37 -3.64 -3.38
C LEU A 321 -6.63 -4.15 -2.12
N ALA A 322 -5.71 -3.37 -1.58
CA ALA A 322 -4.96 -3.69 -0.36
C ALA A 322 -5.87 -3.89 0.86
N HIS A 323 -6.97 -3.14 0.94
CA HIS A 323 -7.98 -3.33 1.98
C HIS A 323 -8.70 -4.70 1.90
N ALA A 324 -8.61 -5.39 0.78
CA ALA A 324 -9.21 -6.73 0.61
C ALA A 324 -8.35 -7.87 1.20
N LEU A 325 -7.05 -7.64 1.42
CA LEU A 325 -6.14 -8.62 2.03
C LEU A 325 -6.24 -8.55 3.55
N ARG A 326 -6.80 -9.60 4.17
CA ARG A 326 -7.00 -9.68 5.62
C ARG A 326 -5.70 -10.00 6.35
N PRO A 327 -5.31 -9.22 7.37
CA PRO A 327 -4.19 -9.54 8.26
C PRO A 327 -4.40 -10.86 9.02
N GLN A 328 -3.31 -11.54 9.39
CA GLN A 328 -3.39 -12.78 10.18
C GLN A 328 -4.01 -12.54 11.56
N ILE A 329 -3.72 -11.41 12.18
CA ILE A 329 -4.29 -11.04 13.49
C ILE A 329 -5.82 -10.88 13.43
N GLN A 330 -6.39 -10.48 12.29
CA GLN A 330 -7.84 -10.46 12.09
C GLN A 330 -8.41 -11.89 12.12
N THR A 331 -7.68 -12.86 11.57
CA THR A 331 -8.05 -14.27 11.62
C THR A 331 -8.06 -14.80 13.06
N ILE A 332 -7.15 -14.31 13.92
CA ILE A 332 -7.14 -14.61 15.36
C ILE A 332 -8.39 -14.03 16.04
N GLY A 333 -8.75 -12.78 15.73
CA GLY A 333 -9.97 -12.15 16.22
C GLY A 333 -11.25 -12.90 15.81
N ASP A 334 -11.34 -13.31 14.54
CA ASP A 334 -12.45 -14.13 14.03
C ASP A 334 -12.50 -15.52 14.72
N SER A 335 -11.34 -16.11 15.00
CA SER A 335 -11.25 -17.39 15.73
C SER A 335 -11.66 -17.24 17.19
N PHE A 336 -11.30 -16.14 17.82
CA PHE A 336 -11.72 -15.79 19.18
C PHE A 336 -13.24 -15.62 19.25
N ALA A 337 -13.83 -14.87 18.33
CA ALA A 337 -15.28 -14.70 18.26
C ALA A 337 -16.03 -16.05 18.13
N ARG A 338 -15.48 -16.97 17.31
CA ARG A 338 -16.04 -18.33 17.16
C ARG A 338 -16.04 -19.17 18.45
N LYS A 339 -15.12 -18.90 19.38
CA LYS A 339 -15.07 -19.59 20.68
C LYS A 339 -15.92 -18.90 21.74
N VAL A 340 -15.90 -17.56 21.75
CA VAL A 340 -16.58 -16.76 22.77
C VAL A 340 -18.10 -16.84 22.62
N VAL A 341 -18.63 -16.81 21.40
CA VAL A 341 -20.09 -16.83 21.21
C VAL A 341 -20.74 -18.10 21.76
N PRO A 342 -20.28 -19.33 21.47
CA PRO A 342 -20.83 -20.52 22.10
C PRO A 342 -20.64 -20.55 23.61
N ALA A 343 -19.50 -20.12 24.13
CA ALA A 343 -19.26 -20.04 25.58
C ALA A 343 -20.23 -19.08 26.26
N SER A 344 -20.61 -17.99 25.62
CA SER A 344 -21.59 -17.03 26.12
C SER A 344 -23.01 -17.61 26.19
N PHE A 345 -23.39 -18.44 25.22
CA PHE A 345 -24.67 -19.18 25.31
C PHE A 345 -24.70 -20.13 26.50
N LEU A 346 -23.60 -20.86 26.73
CA LEU A 346 -23.48 -21.76 27.87
C LEU A 346 -23.53 -20.99 29.19
N ALA A 347 -22.81 -19.89 29.31
CA ALA A 347 -22.79 -19.04 30.49
C ALA A 347 -24.16 -18.42 30.76
N ALA A 348 -24.85 -17.91 29.74
CA ALA A 348 -26.20 -17.36 29.86
C ALA A 348 -27.22 -18.46 30.28
N GLY A 349 -27.09 -19.66 29.71
CA GLY A 349 -27.90 -20.82 30.11
C GLY A 349 -27.69 -21.25 31.57
N LEU A 350 -26.43 -21.26 32.02
CA LEU A 350 -26.08 -21.58 33.40
C LEU A 350 -26.65 -20.53 34.37
N VAL A 351 -26.51 -19.23 34.04
CA VAL A 351 -27.10 -18.16 34.88
C VAL A 351 -28.62 -18.26 34.90
N LEU A 352 -29.26 -18.59 33.78
CA LEU A 352 -30.70 -18.83 33.74
C LEU A 352 -31.13 -19.99 34.67
N LEU A 353 -30.38 -21.09 34.65
CA LEU A 353 -30.68 -22.26 35.50
C LEU A 353 -30.51 -21.94 36.99
N ILE A 354 -29.47 -21.20 37.36
CA ILE A 354 -29.17 -20.84 38.75
C ILE A 354 -30.14 -19.77 39.28
N THR A 355 -30.33 -18.69 38.52
CA THR A 355 -31.05 -17.50 38.97
C THR A 355 -32.56 -17.57 38.67
N ARG A 356 -32.94 -18.41 37.69
CA ARG A 356 -34.29 -18.49 37.11
C ARG A 356 -34.81 -17.14 36.58
N ASP A 357 -33.87 -16.20 36.32
CA ASP A 357 -34.16 -14.86 35.80
C ASP A 357 -33.77 -14.77 34.31
N PRO A 358 -34.74 -14.86 33.39
CA PRO A 358 -34.45 -14.81 31.96
C PRO A 358 -33.94 -13.43 31.50
N ARG A 359 -34.21 -12.35 32.24
CA ARG A 359 -33.71 -11.02 31.93
C ARG A 359 -32.20 -10.94 32.07
N ARG A 360 -31.60 -11.60 33.09
CA ARG A 360 -30.15 -11.68 33.27
C ARG A 360 -29.49 -12.43 32.10
N ALA A 361 -30.03 -13.60 31.75
CA ALA A 361 -29.53 -14.38 30.63
C ALA A 361 -29.58 -13.58 29.31
N LEU A 362 -30.72 -12.88 29.06
CA LEU A 362 -30.87 -12.00 27.91
C LEU A 362 -29.81 -10.88 27.90
N THR A 363 -29.60 -10.20 29.02
CA THR A 363 -28.60 -9.13 29.16
C THR A 363 -27.22 -9.65 28.90
N MET A 364 -26.86 -10.84 29.37
CA MET A 364 -25.57 -11.49 29.09
C MET A 364 -25.38 -11.76 27.60
N LEU A 365 -26.39 -12.26 26.89
CA LEU A 365 -26.28 -12.50 25.45
C LEU A 365 -26.03 -11.22 24.67
N LEU A 366 -26.59 -10.08 25.08
CA LEU A 366 -26.39 -8.78 24.45
C LEU A 366 -24.97 -8.23 24.64
N VAL A 367 -24.43 -8.35 25.88
CA VAL A 367 -23.06 -7.91 26.18
C VAL A 367 -22.01 -8.79 25.53
N ALA A 368 -22.26 -10.06 25.36
CA ALA A 368 -21.32 -11.05 24.85
C ALA A 368 -20.93 -10.89 23.39
N CYS A 369 -21.54 -9.94 22.67
CA CYS A 369 -21.19 -9.66 21.28
C CYS A 369 -19.73 -9.17 21.15
N PRO A 370 -18.86 -9.85 20.39
CA PRO A 370 -17.47 -9.44 20.18
C PRO A 370 -17.28 -8.40 19.05
N CYS A 371 -18.30 -7.57 18.77
CA CYS A 371 -18.32 -6.66 17.62
C CYS A 371 -17.17 -5.64 17.66
N ALA A 372 -16.85 -5.09 18.82
CA ALA A 372 -15.72 -4.17 19.00
C ALA A 372 -14.36 -4.84 18.66
N ALA A 373 -14.18 -6.11 19.04
CA ALA A 373 -13.00 -6.87 18.69
C ALA A 373 -12.89 -7.13 17.19
N GLY A 374 -14.01 -7.36 16.48
CA GLY A 374 -14.05 -7.51 15.04
C GLY A 374 -13.58 -6.26 14.27
N LEU A 375 -13.72 -5.08 14.86
CA LEU A 375 -13.28 -3.80 14.29
C LEU A 375 -11.86 -3.41 14.68
N ALA A 376 -11.28 -4.00 15.71
CA ALA A 376 -9.99 -3.61 16.27
C ALA A 376 -8.87 -3.56 15.23
N THR A 377 -8.78 -4.56 14.35
CA THR A 377 -7.75 -4.65 13.32
C THR A 377 -8.09 -3.84 12.06
N PRO A 378 -9.29 -3.98 11.44
CA PRO A 378 -9.57 -3.31 10.17
C PRO A 378 -9.49 -1.78 10.26
N THR A 379 -9.96 -1.19 11.36
CA THR A 379 -9.93 0.27 11.55
C THR A 379 -8.51 0.81 11.71
N ALA A 380 -7.69 0.13 12.53
CA ALA A 380 -6.30 0.54 12.76
C ALA A 380 -5.44 0.37 11.49
N VAL A 381 -5.58 -0.76 10.80
CA VAL A 381 -4.85 -1.04 9.55
C VAL A 381 -5.25 -0.07 8.45
N SER A 382 -6.56 0.22 8.28
CA SER A 382 -7.00 1.20 7.28
C SER A 382 -6.45 2.60 7.57
N ALA A 383 -6.44 3.03 8.83
CA ALA A 383 -5.87 4.31 9.23
C ALA A 383 -4.35 4.38 8.97
N SER A 384 -3.64 3.26 9.20
CA SER A 384 -2.20 3.14 8.97
C SER A 384 -1.85 3.18 7.48
N ILE A 385 -2.55 2.39 6.64
CA ILE A 385 -2.35 2.42 5.18
C ILE A 385 -2.59 3.83 4.64
N GLY A 386 -3.64 4.51 5.10
CA GLY A 386 -3.92 5.88 4.70
C GLY A 386 -2.85 6.88 5.16
N ASN A 387 -2.28 6.70 6.35
CA ASN A 387 -1.16 7.52 6.81
C ASN A 387 0.09 7.28 5.96
N SER A 388 0.42 6.02 5.65
CA SER A 388 1.55 5.66 4.79
C SER A 388 1.40 6.23 3.38
N ALA A 389 0.20 6.12 2.79
CA ALA A 389 -0.08 6.63 1.45
C ALA A 389 0.13 8.16 1.34
N ARG A 390 -0.22 8.94 2.39
CA ARG A 390 0.04 10.39 2.43
C ARG A 390 1.52 10.77 2.43
N ARG A 391 2.40 9.82 2.74
CA ARG A 391 3.86 9.98 2.76
C ARG A 391 4.51 9.40 1.50
N GLY A 392 3.71 9.08 0.47
CA GLY A 392 4.24 8.44 -0.73
C GLY A 392 4.63 6.96 -0.53
N ILE A 393 4.13 6.30 0.52
CA ILE A 393 4.43 4.90 0.83
C ILE A 393 3.20 4.05 0.51
N LEU A 394 3.27 3.26 -0.53
CA LEU A 394 2.19 2.36 -0.96
C LEU A 394 2.36 0.99 -0.30
N VAL A 395 1.50 0.65 0.64
CA VAL A 395 1.42 -0.67 1.25
C VAL A 395 0.32 -1.48 0.58
N LYS A 396 0.65 -2.61 -0.06
CA LYS A 396 -0.29 -3.41 -0.85
C LYS A 396 -1.24 -4.30 -0.06
N GLY A 397 -1.17 -4.28 1.26
CA GLY A 397 -2.10 -5.07 2.08
C GLY A 397 -1.93 -4.90 3.57
N GLY A 398 -3.03 -5.14 4.30
CA GLY A 398 -3.00 -5.09 5.77
C GLY A 398 -2.11 -6.16 6.40
N SER A 399 -1.90 -7.29 5.73
CA SER A 399 -0.96 -8.33 6.13
C SER A 399 0.48 -7.83 6.17
N HIS A 400 0.85 -6.93 5.25
CA HIS A 400 2.20 -6.38 5.20
C HIS A 400 2.46 -5.40 6.36
N ILE A 401 1.44 -4.65 6.83
CA ILE A 401 1.53 -3.86 8.07
C ILE A 401 1.87 -4.76 9.28
N GLU A 402 1.23 -5.93 9.36
CA GLU A 402 1.52 -6.90 10.43
C GLU A 402 2.92 -7.48 10.31
N SER A 403 3.32 -7.90 9.09
CA SER A 403 4.66 -8.43 8.82
C SER A 403 5.74 -7.40 9.13
N MET A 404 5.61 -6.15 8.68
CA MET A 404 6.55 -5.06 8.95
C MET A 404 6.76 -4.80 10.45
N ALA A 405 5.71 -4.94 11.25
CA ALA A 405 5.82 -4.75 12.70
C ALA A 405 6.67 -5.81 13.40
N SER A 406 6.85 -6.99 12.76
CA SER A 406 7.58 -8.13 13.31
C SER A 406 8.98 -8.32 12.73
N LEU A 407 9.42 -7.45 11.81
CA LEU A 407 10.73 -7.54 11.18
C LEU A 407 11.86 -7.34 12.21
N ASP A 408 12.91 -8.14 12.07
CA ASP A 408 14.15 -8.08 12.84
C ASP A 408 15.41 -7.85 11.99
N THR A 409 15.30 -8.12 10.67
CA THR A 409 16.38 -8.06 9.70
C THR A 409 15.95 -7.27 8.47
N VAL A 410 16.82 -6.37 7.98
CA VAL A 410 16.63 -5.66 6.72
C VAL A 410 17.86 -5.86 5.84
N ALA A 411 17.65 -6.44 4.67
CA ALA A 411 18.65 -6.56 3.62
C ALA A 411 18.43 -5.45 2.59
N PHE A 412 19.51 -4.79 2.19
CA PHE A 412 19.51 -3.72 1.20
C PHE A 412 20.28 -4.16 -0.03
N ASP A 413 19.74 -3.90 -1.20
CA ASP A 413 20.60 -3.80 -2.37
C ASP A 413 21.47 -2.55 -2.27
N LYS A 414 22.63 -2.56 -2.94
CA LYS A 414 23.51 -1.40 -2.98
C LYS A 414 23.04 -0.39 -4.02
N THR A 415 22.99 -0.84 -5.28
CA THR A 415 22.84 0.04 -6.46
C THR A 415 21.38 0.53 -6.59
N GLY A 416 21.20 1.85 -6.74
CA GLY A 416 19.85 2.44 -6.82
C GLY A 416 19.06 2.41 -5.51
N THR A 417 19.62 1.83 -4.42
CA THR A 417 19.02 1.74 -3.09
C THR A 417 19.81 2.52 -2.05
N LEU A 418 20.97 2.03 -1.62
CA LEU A 418 21.87 2.77 -0.71
C LEU A 418 22.66 3.85 -1.44
N THR A 419 22.81 3.70 -2.75
CA THR A 419 23.48 4.65 -3.64
C THR A 419 22.50 5.21 -4.66
N ASP A 420 22.87 6.33 -5.28
CA ASP A 420 22.12 6.86 -6.41
C ASP A 420 22.07 5.85 -7.56
N SER A 421 21.00 5.88 -8.35
CA SER A 421 20.86 5.02 -9.52
C SER A 421 21.71 5.50 -10.71
N GLN A 422 22.10 6.77 -10.72
CA GLN A 422 22.91 7.35 -11.77
C GLN A 422 24.30 7.69 -11.25
N PRO A 423 25.37 7.31 -12.01
CA PRO A 423 26.73 7.73 -11.70
C PRO A 423 26.88 9.24 -11.92
N SER A 424 27.81 9.86 -11.22
CA SER A 424 28.16 11.27 -11.38
C SER A 424 29.66 11.45 -11.48
N VAL A 425 30.12 12.53 -12.14
CA VAL A 425 31.54 12.88 -12.17
C VAL A 425 31.95 13.34 -10.76
N SER A 426 32.90 12.65 -10.18
CA SER A 426 33.44 12.98 -8.83
C SER A 426 34.59 13.98 -8.93
N ARG A 427 35.46 13.82 -9.90
CA ARG A 427 36.59 14.72 -10.12
C ARG A 427 37.13 14.59 -11.56
N VAL A 428 37.78 15.64 -12.02
CA VAL A 428 38.49 15.69 -13.30
C VAL A 428 39.96 16.03 -13.03
N ILE A 429 40.88 15.26 -13.63
CA ILE A 429 42.33 15.45 -13.43
C ILE A 429 42.97 15.76 -14.77
N PRO A 430 43.39 17.03 -15.02
CA PRO A 430 44.18 17.36 -16.18
C PRO A 430 45.54 16.67 -16.17
N CYS A 431 45.95 16.10 -17.31
CA CYS A 431 47.21 15.35 -17.45
C CYS A 431 48.21 16.00 -18.39
N ALA A 432 47.83 17.12 -19.05
CA ALA A 432 48.68 17.81 -19.99
C ALA A 432 48.65 19.33 -19.76
N ASP A 433 49.79 20.01 -19.99
CA ASP A 433 49.86 21.46 -19.86
C ASP A 433 48.91 22.14 -20.84
N GLY A 434 48.28 23.22 -20.40
CA GLY A 434 47.30 23.97 -21.19
C GLY A 434 45.88 23.43 -21.15
N TYR A 435 45.57 22.35 -20.38
CA TYR A 435 44.23 21.84 -20.16
C TYR A 435 43.78 22.11 -18.75
N THR A 436 42.60 22.71 -18.60
CA THR A 436 41.91 22.88 -17.35
C THR A 436 40.90 21.73 -17.13
N GLU A 437 40.41 21.54 -15.91
CA GLU A 437 39.36 20.56 -15.57
C GLU A 437 38.14 20.78 -16.46
N GLU A 438 37.69 22.01 -16.61
CA GLU A 438 36.55 22.40 -17.45
C GLU A 438 36.78 22.03 -18.93
N ARG A 439 38.01 22.25 -19.45
CA ARG A 439 38.33 21.92 -20.83
C ARG A 439 38.35 20.43 -21.10
N VAL A 440 38.91 19.65 -20.17
CA VAL A 440 38.90 18.18 -20.25
C VAL A 440 37.47 17.65 -20.21
N LEU A 441 36.65 18.14 -19.26
CA LEU A 441 35.25 17.75 -19.10
C LEU A 441 34.42 18.10 -20.34
N TYR A 442 34.63 19.33 -20.92
CA TYR A 442 33.97 19.76 -22.15
C TYR A 442 34.30 18.85 -23.35
N LEU A 443 35.59 18.52 -23.56
CA LEU A 443 36.00 17.61 -24.61
C LEU A 443 35.39 16.22 -24.46
N ALA A 444 35.39 15.69 -23.23
CA ALA A 444 34.79 14.40 -22.93
C ALA A 444 33.29 14.40 -23.18
N ALA A 445 32.58 15.42 -22.69
CA ALA A 445 31.15 15.54 -22.83
C ALA A 445 30.73 15.70 -24.30
N ARG A 446 31.44 16.53 -25.08
CA ARG A 446 31.16 16.70 -26.49
C ARG A 446 31.38 15.42 -27.30
N ALA A 447 32.39 14.61 -26.92
CA ALA A 447 32.64 13.31 -27.55
C ALA A 447 31.55 12.29 -27.23
N GLU A 448 30.94 12.34 -26.03
CA GLU A 448 29.94 11.41 -25.55
C GLU A 448 28.48 11.84 -25.82
N LEU A 449 28.24 13.00 -26.47
CA LEU A 449 26.89 13.55 -26.72
C LEU A 449 25.91 12.56 -27.40
N HIS A 450 26.43 11.65 -28.22
CA HIS A 450 25.64 10.66 -28.95
C HIS A 450 25.57 9.30 -28.25
N SER A 451 26.29 9.14 -27.14
CA SER A 451 26.32 7.91 -26.36
C SER A 451 25.17 7.88 -25.33
N GLN A 452 24.49 6.73 -25.22
CA GLN A 452 23.48 6.49 -24.21
C GLN A 452 24.03 5.70 -22.99
N HIS A 453 25.35 5.54 -22.93
CA HIS A 453 25.97 4.84 -21.81
C HIS A 453 25.83 5.66 -20.52
N PRO A 454 25.54 5.05 -19.35
CA PRO A 454 25.40 5.79 -18.09
C PRO A 454 26.59 6.69 -17.73
N LEU A 455 27.81 6.26 -18.03
CA LEU A 455 29.03 7.09 -17.83
C LEU A 455 29.04 8.32 -18.74
N ALA A 456 28.59 8.18 -19.99
CA ALA A 456 28.47 9.27 -20.95
C ALA A 456 27.45 10.32 -20.47
N ILE A 457 26.27 9.85 -20.01
CA ILE A 457 25.22 10.72 -19.45
C ILE A 457 25.76 11.51 -18.26
N ALA A 458 26.54 10.87 -17.37
CA ALA A 458 27.18 11.52 -16.23
C ALA A 458 28.16 12.64 -16.65
N ILE A 459 28.97 12.36 -17.67
CA ILE A 459 29.97 13.33 -18.21
C ILE A 459 29.26 14.52 -18.86
N VAL A 460 28.24 14.25 -19.71
CA VAL A 460 27.49 15.29 -20.40
C VAL A 460 26.72 16.17 -19.43
N SER A 461 26.07 15.56 -18.43
CA SER A 461 25.36 16.29 -17.37
C SER A 461 26.29 17.17 -16.52
N ALA A 462 27.47 16.67 -16.17
CA ALA A 462 28.46 17.42 -15.39
C ALA A 462 29.02 18.63 -16.15
N ALA A 463 29.13 18.54 -17.50
CA ALA A 463 29.59 19.64 -18.35
C ALA A 463 28.48 20.68 -18.61
N GLY A 464 27.23 20.42 -18.30
CA GLY A 464 26.10 21.32 -18.56
C GLY A 464 25.82 21.55 -20.05
N LEU A 465 26.16 20.59 -20.91
CA LEU A 465 25.96 20.75 -22.36
C LEU A 465 24.50 20.46 -22.72
N ASP A 466 23.82 21.41 -23.32
CA ASP A 466 22.44 21.28 -23.79
C ASP A 466 22.35 20.54 -25.13
N GLY A 467 21.20 19.91 -25.37
CA GLY A 467 20.94 19.14 -26.60
C GLY A 467 21.02 19.92 -27.91
N ALA A 468 21.11 21.25 -27.89
CA ALA A 468 21.31 22.10 -29.06
C ALA A 468 22.70 21.90 -29.75
N GLU A 469 23.70 21.48 -28.99
CA GLU A 469 25.04 21.18 -29.53
C GLU A 469 25.15 19.82 -30.27
N ARG A 470 24.09 18.98 -30.17
CA ARG A 470 23.99 17.70 -30.92
C ARG A 470 23.92 17.87 -32.44
N ALA A 471 23.62 19.06 -32.95
CA ALA A 471 23.38 19.32 -34.34
C ALA A 471 24.66 19.61 -35.15
N LEU A 472 25.84 19.68 -34.57
CA LEU A 472 27.08 20.03 -35.23
C LEU A 472 27.82 18.77 -35.67
N GLY A 473 27.70 18.42 -36.97
CA GLY A 473 28.28 17.33 -37.72
C GLY A 473 29.61 16.74 -37.23
N ALA A 474 29.53 15.85 -36.24
CA ALA A 474 30.68 15.11 -35.71
C ALA A 474 30.63 13.65 -36.23
N GLU A 475 31.76 13.15 -36.68
CA GLU A 475 31.91 11.70 -36.89
C GLU A 475 32.00 11.02 -35.55
N PHE A 476 31.04 10.14 -35.24
CA PHE A 476 30.96 9.38 -34.00
C PHE A 476 31.17 7.87 -34.25
N GLU A 477 32.14 7.29 -33.57
CA GLU A 477 32.47 5.87 -33.68
C GLU A 477 32.48 5.24 -32.29
N LEU A 478 31.65 4.20 -32.10
CA LEU A 478 31.50 3.49 -30.84
C LEU A 478 32.32 2.18 -30.84
N PHE A 479 33.23 2.04 -29.89
CA PHE A 479 34.00 0.83 -29.65
C PHE A 479 33.38 0.09 -28.47
N ALA A 480 32.61 -0.97 -28.77
CA ALA A 480 31.84 -1.72 -27.75
C ALA A 480 32.70 -2.16 -26.56
N GLY A 481 32.30 -1.76 -25.33
CA GLY A 481 33.02 -2.06 -24.10
C GLY A 481 34.38 -1.36 -23.92
N ARG A 482 34.71 -0.39 -24.78
CA ARG A 482 35.98 0.35 -24.69
C ARG A 482 35.80 1.85 -24.60
N GLY A 483 34.83 2.44 -25.30
CA GLY A 483 34.58 3.89 -25.34
C GLY A 483 34.24 4.40 -26.72
N VAL A 484 34.42 5.70 -26.94
CA VAL A 484 34.04 6.38 -28.15
C VAL A 484 35.21 7.16 -28.77
N ARG A 485 35.16 7.32 -30.09
CA ARG A 485 36.00 8.21 -30.87
C ARG A 485 35.09 9.21 -31.58
N THR A 486 35.38 10.47 -31.44
CA THR A 486 34.61 11.53 -32.10
C THR A 486 35.52 12.53 -32.75
N ARG A 487 35.17 12.91 -33.98
CA ARG A 487 35.88 13.95 -34.73
C ARG A 487 34.95 15.08 -35.11
N TRP A 488 35.34 16.31 -34.82
CA TRP A 488 34.65 17.51 -35.27
C TRP A 488 35.69 18.59 -35.59
N ASP A 489 35.52 19.24 -36.69
CA ASP A 489 36.51 20.18 -37.22
C ASP A 489 37.91 19.53 -37.28
N GLU A 490 38.92 20.15 -36.67
CA GLU A 490 40.29 19.59 -36.57
C GLU A 490 40.51 18.78 -35.25
N HIS A 491 39.46 18.58 -34.43
CA HIS A 491 39.57 17.89 -33.14
C HIS A 491 39.27 16.42 -33.29
N GLU A 492 40.20 15.54 -32.88
CA GLU A 492 39.97 14.12 -32.66
C GLU A 492 40.02 13.85 -31.15
N VAL A 493 38.94 13.35 -30.59
CA VAL A 493 38.84 13.05 -29.16
C VAL A 493 38.48 11.57 -28.96
N LEU A 494 39.22 10.91 -28.07
CA LEU A 494 38.98 9.56 -27.61
C LEU A 494 38.54 9.62 -26.14
N VAL A 495 37.41 9.00 -25.82
CA VAL A 495 36.90 8.92 -24.45
C VAL A 495 36.57 7.46 -24.12
N GLY A 496 37.16 6.92 -23.06
CA GLY A 496 36.88 5.53 -22.69
C GLY A 496 37.91 4.89 -21.80
N SER A 497 37.97 3.57 -21.87
CA SER A 497 38.85 2.74 -21.03
C SER A 497 40.32 2.84 -21.49
N ARG A 498 41.25 2.46 -20.60
CA ARG A 498 42.67 2.32 -20.92
C ARG A 498 42.90 1.50 -22.20
N ARG A 499 42.09 0.45 -22.44
CA ARG A 499 42.19 -0.42 -23.62
C ARG A 499 41.86 0.31 -24.93
N LEU A 500 41.00 1.37 -24.90
CA LEU A 500 40.73 2.20 -26.06
C LEU A 500 41.99 3.00 -26.44
N LEU A 501 42.60 3.68 -25.47
CA LEU A 501 43.78 4.52 -25.69
C LEU A 501 44.96 3.67 -26.18
N GLN A 502 45.15 2.50 -25.62
CA GLN A 502 46.17 1.53 -26.08
C GLN A 502 45.93 1.09 -27.53
N HIS A 503 44.70 0.89 -27.93
CA HIS A 503 44.32 0.53 -29.29
C HIS A 503 44.72 1.62 -30.30
N PHE A 504 44.62 2.89 -29.89
CA PHE A 504 45.03 4.05 -30.69
C PHE A 504 46.47 4.53 -30.41
N GLN A 505 47.27 3.70 -29.72
CA GLN A 505 48.70 3.95 -29.42
C GLN A 505 48.93 5.26 -28.62
N VAL A 506 47.96 5.73 -27.85
CA VAL A 506 48.11 6.89 -26.96
C VAL A 506 48.94 6.50 -25.73
N GLU A 507 50.05 7.22 -25.50
CA GLU A 507 50.89 6.98 -24.33
C GLU A 507 50.22 7.39 -23.04
N ILE A 508 50.23 6.50 -22.04
CA ILE A 508 49.68 6.72 -20.69
C ILE A 508 50.86 6.70 -19.71
N SER A 509 51.25 7.87 -19.21
CA SER A 509 52.31 7.97 -18.20
C SER A 509 51.89 7.28 -16.88
N SER A 510 52.82 6.50 -16.34
CA SER A 510 52.64 5.87 -15.00
C SER A 510 52.52 6.90 -13.87
N GLU A 511 53.00 8.12 -14.04
CA GLU A 511 52.85 9.20 -13.08
C GLU A 511 51.41 9.73 -13.04
N ASN A 512 50.73 9.85 -14.18
CA ASN A 512 49.33 10.24 -14.25
C ASN A 512 48.41 9.21 -13.58
N GLU A 513 48.72 7.91 -13.71
CA GLU A 513 47.98 6.85 -13.01
C GLU A 513 48.24 6.85 -11.50
N ARG A 514 49.45 7.20 -11.03
CA ARG A 514 49.75 7.34 -9.60
C ARG A 514 49.04 8.52 -8.96
N ARG A 515 48.91 9.66 -9.64
CA ARG A 515 48.13 10.82 -9.18
C ARG A 515 46.65 10.46 -8.92
N PHE A 516 46.15 9.48 -9.67
CA PHE A 516 44.78 8.99 -9.51
C PHE A 516 44.63 8.01 -8.34
N ARG A 517 45.65 7.19 -8.06
CA ARG A 517 45.61 6.18 -6.98
C ARG A 517 45.92 6.77 -5.61
N SER A 518 45.07 7.68 -5.08
CA SER A 518 45.17 8.05 -3.67
C SER A 518 44.61 6.91 -2.80
N PRO A 519 45.34 6.47 -1.76
CA PRO A 519 44.85 5.46 -0.81
C PRO A 519 43.67 6.01 -0.04
N GLY A 520 42.50 5.42 -0.16
CA GLY A 520 41.32 5.72 0.67
C GLY A 520 40.10 6.32 -0.03
N GLU A 521 40.12 6.56 -1.33
CA GLU A 521 38.99 7.13 -2.03
C GLU A 521 38.03 6.10 -2.62
N VAL A 522 36.76 6.53 -2.79
CA VAL A 522 35.61 5.79 -3.34
C VAL A 522 36.02 5.02 -4.60
N ALA A 523 35.39 3.85 -4.86
CA ALA A 523 35.62 3.09 -6.08
C ALA A 523 35.10 3.87 -7.28
N GLU A 524 36.00 4.62 -7.89
CA GLU A 524 35.73 5.44 -9.06
C GLU A 524 36.03 4.64 -10.34
N THR A 525 35.14 4.80 -11.31
CA THR A 525 35.42 4.34 -12.68
C THR A 525 36.17 5.43 -13.39
N VAL A 526 37.42 5.12 -13.85
CA VAL A 526 38.26 6.08 -14.58
C VAL A 526 37.95 6.02 -16.06
N VAL A 527 37.59 7.17 -16.60
CA VAL A 527 37.45 7.40 -18.04
C VAL A 527 38.60 8.24 -18.50
N TYR A 528 39.35 7.74 -19.47
CA TYR A 528 40.51 8.39 -20.05
C TYR A 528 40.06 9.30 -21.21
N VAL A 529 40.58 10.50 -21.25
CA VAL A 529 40.30 11.49 -22.31
C VAL A 529 41.57 11.80 -23.02
N ALA A 530 41.62 11.50 -24.33
CA ALA A 530 42.73 11.90 -25.20
C ALA A 530 42.24 12.84 -26.28
N HIS A 531 43.08 13.85 -26.63
CA HIS A 531 42.85 14.80 -27.67
C HIS A 531 44.09 14.82 -28.58
N GLN A 532 43.87 14.67 -29.89
CA GLN A 532 44.95 14.61 -30.89
C GLN A 532 46.06 13.60 -30.52
N GLN A 533 45.66 12.38 -30.18
CA GLN A 533 46.53 11.27 -29.79
C GLN A 533 47.39 11.50 -28.52
N ARG A 534 47.04 12.50 -27.71
CA ARG A 534 47.71 12.78 -26.43
C ARG A 534 46.72 12.66 -25.29
N LEU A 535 47.10 11.98 -24.22
CA LEU A 535 46.31 11.95 -23.00
C LEU A 535 46.23 13.35 -22.39
N VAL A 536 45.04 13.93 -22.30
CA VAL A 536 44.79 15.28 -21.78
C VAL A 536 44.15 15.29 -20.40
N GLY A 537 43.48 14.23 -20.01
CA GLY A 537 42.89 14.14 -18.67
C GLY A 537 42.24 12.81 -18.34
N LEU A 538 41.89 12.69 -17.08
CA LEU A 538 41.15 11.56 -16.51
C LEU A 538 39.86 12.09 -15.86
N VAL A 539 38.75 11.47 -16.16
CA VAL A 539 37.44 11.77 -15.53
C VAL A 539 37.10 10.62 -14.62
N ALA A 540 37.02 10.91 -13.35
CA ALA A 540 36.58 9.96 -12.33
C ALA A 540 35.06 10.01 -12.18
N ILE A 541 34.42 8.86 -12.25
CA ILE A 541 33.00 8.73 -12.13
C ILE A 541 32.70 7.78 -10.96
N ALA A 542 31.90 8.24 -10.01
CA ALA A 542 31.50 7.49 -8.85
C ALA A 542 29.97 7.37 -8.78
N VAL A 543 29.54 6.31 -8.10
CA VAL A 543 28.14 6.20 -7.67
C VAL A 543 28.10 6.65 -6.22
N ASN A 544 27.45 7.78 -5.98
CA ASN A 544 27.40 8.38 -4.66
C ASN A 544 26.50 7.61 -3.71
N VAL A 545 26.93 7.49 -2.46
CA VAL A 545 26.07 7.02 -1.36
C VAL A 545 25.02 8.10 -1.10
N ARG A 546 23.76 7.72 -0.96
CA ARG A 546 22.68 8.66 -0.63
C ARG A 546 22.96 9.37 0.68
N PRO A 547 22.83 10.70 0.75
CA PRO A 547 23.14 11.46 1.98
C PRO A 547 22.34 11.02 3.20
N GLU A 548 21.10 10.58 2.98
CA GLU A 548 20.19 10.13 4.03
C GLU A 548 20.41 8.67 4.46
N ALA A 549 21.19 7.86 3.73
CA ALA A 549 21.32 6.41 3.96
C ALA A 549 21.75 6.10 5.40
N GLY A 550 22.83 6.72 5.89
CA GLY A 550 23.30 6.51 7.26
C GLY A 550 22.26 6.86 8.32
N ALA A 551 21.56 7.99 8.14
CA ALA A 551 20.50 8.43 9.05
C ALA A 551 19.28 7.46 9.02
N ALA A 552 18.89 6.99 7.87
CA ALA A 552 17.78 6.03 7.69
C ALA A 552 18.11 4.69 8.37
N LEU A 553 19.34 4.18 8.20
CA LEU A 553 19.78 2.95 8.86
C LEU A 553 19.87 3.13 10.39
N GLY A 554 20.29 4.30 10.85
CA GLY A 554 20.25 4.66 12.28
C GLY A 554 18.84 4.62 12.86
N LYS A 555 17.83 5.17 12.15
CA LYS A 555 16.41 5.09 12.54
C LYS A 555 15.90 3.66 12.58
N LEU A 556 16.29 2.81 11.63
CA LEU A 556 15.91 1.39 11.61
C LEU A 556 16.45 0.64 12.85
N ARG A 557 17.71 0.90 13.24
CA ARG A 557 18.26 0.36 14.50
C ARG A 557 17.50 0.84 15.72
N GLN A 558 17.21 2.13 15.81
CA GLN A 558 16.39 2.70 16.90
C GLN A 558 14.98 2.10 16.90
N ALA A 559 14.43 1.81 15.73
CA ALA A 559 13.17 1.08 15.59
C ALA A 559 13.27 -0.40 15.99
N GLY A 560 14.47 -0.92 16.38
CA GLY A 560 14.68 -2.28 16.88
C GLY A 560 14.95 -3.32 15.80
N ILE A 561 15.51 -2.92 14.65
CA ILE A 561 16.09 -3.84 13.67
C ILE A 561 17.48 -4.23 14.18
N SER A 562 17.67 -5.53 14.44
CA SER A 562 18.91 -6.06 15.00
C SER A 562 19.97 -6.35 13.93
N HIS A 563 19.55 -6.63 12.70
CA HIS A 563 20.43 -6.97 11.60
C HIS A 563 20.19 -6.11 10.37
N LEU A 564 21.24 -5.42 9.92
CA LEU A 564 21.28 -4.68 8.65
C LEU A 564 22.33 -5.33 7.76
N LEU A 565 21.94 -5.81 6.59
CA LEU A 565 22.74 -6.54 5.64
C LEU A 565 22.75 -5.83 4.30
N MET A 566 23.91 -5.68 3.66
CA MET A 566 24.00 -5.19 2.29
C MET A 566 24.34 -6.34 1.34
N LEU A 567 23.61 -6.45 0.22
CA LEU A 567 23.81 -7.44 -0.83
C LEU A 567 24.18 -6.70 -2.12
N THR A 568 25.28 -7.09 -2.78
CA THR A 568 25.73 -6.41 -4.00
C THR A 568 26.46 -7.36 -4.96
N GLY A 569 26.35 -7.09 -6.26
CA GLY A 569 27.14 -7.72 -7.30
C GLY A 569 28.57 -7.19 -7.44
N ASP A 570 28.90 -6.09 -6.75
CA ASP A 570 30.20 -5.45 -6.84
C ASP A 570 31.32 -6.23 -6.19
N LEU A 571 32.55 -5.77 -6.39
CA LEU A 571 33.75 -6.32 -5.76
C LEU A 571 33.79 -6.02 -4.26
N ASP A 572 34.45 -6.88 -3.49
CA ASP A 572 34.53 -6.81 -2.03
C ASP A 572 34.99 -5.46 -1.49
N GLY A 573 36.05 -4.87 -2.08
CA GLY A 573 36.57 -3.58 -1.61
C GLY A 573 35.62 -2.39 -1.87
N VAL A 574 34.73 -2.47 -2.84
CA VAL A 574 33.68 -1.46 -3.09
C VAL A 574 32.56 -1.64 -2.07
N ALA A 575 32.14 -2.87 -1.88
CA ALA A 575 31.08 -3.24 -0.94
C ALA A 575 31.45 -2.81 0.50
N GLU A 576 32.67 -3.11 0.93
CA GLU A 576 33.18 -2.76 2.26
C GLU A 576 33.12 -1.24 2.50
N ARG A 577 33.63 -0.44 1.56
CA ARG A 577 33.61 1.03 1.71
C ARG A 577 32.22 1.61 1.82
N VAL A 578 31.29 1.17 0.99
CA VAL A 578 29.88 1.62 1.07
C VAL A 578 29.28 1.15 2.39
N ALA A 579 29.48 -0.09 2.80
CA ALA A 579 28.94 -0.61 4.04
C ALA A 579 29.42 0.20 5.26
N VAL A 580 30.72 0.50 5.33
CA VAL A 580 31.33 1.31 6.40
C VAL A 580 30.74 2.73 6.38
N SER A 581 30.63 3.38 5.20
CA SER A 581 30.12 4.75 5.10
C SER A 581 28.68 4.91 5.57
N VAL A 582 27.81 3.89 5.35
CA VAL A 582 26.42 3.89 5.80
C VAL A 582 26.23 3.22 7.17
N GLY A 583 27.29 2.65 7.73
CA GLY A 583 27.29 1.99 9.02
C GLY A 583 26.67 0.58 8.99
N VAL A 584 26.68 -0.13 7.87
CA VAL A 584 26.28 -1.55 7.79
C VAL A 584 27.45 -2.43 8.22
N THR A 585 27.19 -3.39 9.12
CA THR A 585 28.22 -4.27 9.69
C THR A 585 28.37 -5.60 8.97
N GLU A 586 27.39 -6.00 8.18
CA GLU A 586 27.40 -7.25 7.41
C GLU A 586 27.11 -6.95 5.93
N TRP A 587 27.99 -7.39 5.04
CA TRP A 587 27.77 -7.28 3.58
C TRP A 587 28.19 -8.54 2.86
N ARG A 588 27.63 -8.75 1.68
CA ARG A 588 27.98 -9.82 0.75
C ARG A 588 28.16 -9.25 -0.65
N ALA A 589 29.35 -9.45 -1.19
CA ALA A 589 29.77 -8.96 -2.49
C ALA A 589 29.74 -10.05 -3.58
N ARG A 590 29.93 -9.66 -4.84
CA ARG A 590 29.97 -10.53 -6.03
C ARG A 590 28.76 -11.43 -6.21
N MET A 591 27.58 -10.97 -5.82
CA MET A 591 26.35 -11.75 -5.84
C MET A 591 25.62 -11.62 -7.17
N LEU A 592 25.17 -12.73 -7.70
CA LEU A 592 24.18 -12.80 -8.76
C LEU A 592 22.76 -12.67 -8.18
N PRO A 593 21.73 -12.36 -8.98
CA PRO A 593 20.34 -12.29 -8.52
C PRO A 593 19.87 -13.55 -7.75
N ASP A 594 20.27 -14.73 -8.23
CA ASP A 594 19.93 -16.01 -7.58
C ASP A 594 20.63 -16.18 -6.23
N ASP A 595 21.84 -15.65 -6.05
CA ASP A 595 22.56 -15.69 -4.78
C ASP A 595 21.84 -14.80 -3.72
N LYS A 596 21.34 -13.64 -4.13
CA LYS A 596 20.56 -12.75 -3.25
C LYS A 596 19.28 -13.46 -2.78
N PHE A 597 18.55 -14.12 -3.70
CA PHE A 597 17.39 -14.92 -3.38
C PHE A 597 17.72 -16.00 -2.33
N GLU A 598 18.83 -16.74 -2.54
CA GLU A 598 19.25 -17.83 -1.66
C GLU A 598 19.63 -17.33 -0.25
N VAL A 599 20.25 -16.15 -0.14
CA VAL A 599 20.57 -15.53 1.16
C VAL A 599 19.30 -15.20 1.92
N ILE A 600 18.34 -14.54 1.28
CA ILE A 600 17.05 -14.21 1.91
C ILE A 600 16.32 -15.49 2.34
N ARG A 601 16.31 -16.51 1.48
CA ARG A 601 15.70 -17.82 1.77
C ARG A 601 16.31 -18.47 3.01
N ARG A 602 17.65 -18.46 3.15
CA ARG A 602 18.37 -19.02 4.31
C ARG A 602 18.09 -18.25 5.59
N LEU A 603 18.07 -16.92 5.53
CA LEU A 603 17.75 -16.10 6.68
C LEU A 603 16.33 -16.39 7.19
N ARG A 604 15.36 -16.53 6.29
CA ARG A 604 13.99 -16.91 6.67
C ARG A 604 13.92 -18.33 7.22
N ALA A 605 14.65 -19.28 6.64
CA ALA A 605 14.72 -20.66 7.13
C ALA A 605 15.34 -20.76 8.53
N SER A 606 16.24 -19.84 8.91
CA SER A 606 16.77 -19.72 10.26
C SER A 606 15.82 -19.06 11.28
N GLY A 607 14.57 -18.75 10.86
CA GLY A 607 13.55 -18.16 11.73
C GLY A 607 13.56 -16.63 11.80
N ARG A 608 14.41 -15.94 11.04
CA ARG A 608 14.43 -14.49 10.97
C ARG A 608 13.26 -13.94 10.16
N ARG A 609 12.83 -12.74 10.52
CA ARG A 609 11.83 -11.96 9.80
C ARG A 609 12.53 -10.91 8.95
N VAL A 610 12.59 -11.15 7.65
CA VAL A 610 13.47 -10.43 6.73
C VAL A 610 12.68 -9.50 5.82
N ALA A 611 13.08 -8.22 5.78
CA ALA A 611 12.74 -7.32 4.69
C ALA A 611 13.86 -7.28 3.64
N MET A 612 13.50 -7.15 2.37
CA MET A 612 14.43 -6.80 1.29
C MET A 612 14.05 -5.45 0.72
N VAL A 613 15.03 -4.55 0.58
CA VAL A 613 14.89 -3.22 -0.03
C VAL A 613 15.73 -3.19 -1.29
N GLY A 614 15.12 -2.89 -2.43
CA GLY A 614 15.80 -2.90 -3.73
C GLY A 614 15.07 -2.04 -4.78
N ASP A 615 15.63 -1.95 -5.98
CA ASP A 615 15.06 -1.21 -7.12
C ASP A 615 13.99 -2.02 -7.88
N GLY A 616 13.88 -3.32 -7.60
CA GLY A 616 12.90 -4.24 -8.20
C GLY A 616 13.23 -4.70 -9.62
N VAL A 617 14.32 -4.26 -10.22
CA VAL A 617 14.74 -4.70 -11.57
C VAL A 617 15.59 -5.97 -11.47
N ASN A 618 16.66 -5.90 -10.68
CA ASN A 618 17.60 -7.02 -10.50
C ASN A 618 17.25 -7.91 -9.30
N ASP A 619 16.45 -7.40 -8.36
CA ASP A 619 16.18 -8.03 -7.08
C ASP A 619 14.75 -8.57 -6.94
N ALA A 620 13.98 -8.63 -8.05
CA ALA A 620 12.58 -9.04 -8.03
C ALA A 620 12.35 -10.39 -7.34
N SER A 621 13.23 -11.37 -7.52
CA SER A 621 13.15 -12.69 -6.88
C SER A 621 13.42 -12.61 -5.37
N ALA A 622 14.40 -11.81 -4.94
CA ALA A 622 14.72 -11.59 -3.54
C ALA A 622 13.61 -10.80 -2.80
N LEU A 623 13.04 -9.78 -3.47
CA LEU A 623 11.89 -9.02 -2.96
C LEU A 623 10.67 -9.92 -2.76
N ALA A 624 10.38 -10.81 -3.72
CA ALA A 624 9.23 -11.72 -3.66
C ALA A 624 9.35 -12.78 -2.57
N ILE A 625 10.56 -13.26 -2.25
CA ILE A 625 10.78 -14.29 -1.23
C ILE A 625 10.87 -13.70 0.19
N ALA A 626 11.19 -12.44 0.37
CA ALA A 626 11.26 -11.78 1.68
C ALA A 626 9.91 -11.85 2.43
N ASP A 627 9.89 -11.62 3.74
CA ASP A 627 8.63 -11.45 4.49
C ASP A 627 7.94 -10.15 4.11
N VAL A 628 8.73 -9.13 3.72
CA VAL A 628 8.26 -7.88 3.10
C VAL A 628 9.30 -7.38 2.11
N GLY A 629 8.89 -7.22 0.84
CA GLY A 629 9.69 -6.61 -0.21
C GLY A 629 9.38 -5.11 -0.33
N PHE A 630 10.41 -4.26 -0.32
CA PHE A 630 10.32 -2.82 -0.55
C PHE A 630 10.93 -2.45 -1.88
N ALA A 631 10.16 -1.84 -2.77
CA ALA A 631 10.69 -1.27 -4.01
C ALA A 631 10.91 0.23 -3.85
N MET A 632 12.12 0.68 -4.21
CA MET A 632 12.53 2.09 -4.28
C MET A 632 12.15 2.68 -5.64
N GLY A 633 11.91 4.00 -5.70
CA GLY A 633 11.76 4.70 -6.96
C GLY A 633 10.55 4.29 -7.80
N ALA A 634 9.41 4.06 -7.20
CA ALA A 634 8.19 3.54 -7.85
C ALA A 634 7.65 4.42 -9.02
N GLY A 635 8.25 5.57 -9.29
CA GLY A 635 7.96 6.40 -10.48
C GLY A 635 8.60 5.88 -11.77
N GLY A 636 9.50 4.90 -11.72
CA GLY A 636 10.34 4.49 -12.85
C GLY A 636 10.11 3.08 -13.42
N SER A 637 9.65 2.10 -12.67
CA SER A 637 9.41 0.77 -13.25
C SER A 637 8.13 0.12 -12.74
N ASP A 638 7.21 -0.18 -13.66
CA ASP A 638 5.97 -0.92 -13.37
C ASP A 638 6.28 -2.31 -12.75
N VAL A 639 7.43 -2.91 -13.07
CA VAL A 639 7.87 -4.23 -12.59
C VAL A 639 8.19 -4.20 -11.10
N ALA A 640 8.94 -3.19 -10.63
CA ALA A 640 9.28 -3.03 -9.22
C ALA A 640 8.02 -2.86 -8.36
N VAL A 641 7.14 -1.96 -8.83
CA VAL A 641 5.86 -1.72 -8.18
C VAL A 641 4.97 -2.97 -8.18
N GLU A 642 5.05 -3.84 -9.18
CA GLU A 642 4.21 -5.05 -9.24
C GLU A 642 4.73 -6.14 -8.29
N THR A 643 6.02 -6.30 -8.14
CA THR A 643 6.66 -7.39 -7.41
C THR A 643 6.71 -7.17 -5.89
N ALA A 644 7.01 -5.95 -5.44
CA ALA A 644 7.18 -5.63 -4.03
C ALA A 644 5.83 -5.55 -3.26
N ASP A 645 5.87 -5.79 -1.96
CA ASP A 645 4.74 -5.65 -1.02
C ASP A 645 4.50 -4.18 -0.62
N VAL A 646 5.57 -3.41 -0.59
CA VAL A 646 5.58 -1.98 -0.30
C VAL A 646 6.35 -1.27 -1.41
N ALA A 647 5.76 -0.23 -2.00
CA ALA A 647 6.43 0.59 -2.99
C ALA A 647 6.58 2.02 -2.47
N LEU A 648 7.78 2.58 -2.60
CA LEU A 648 8.10 3.95 -2.25
C LEU A 648 7.98 4.81 -3.50
N ALA A 649 7.21 5.88 -3.45
CA ALA A 649 7.02 6.78 -4.59
C ALA A 649 8.25 7.68 -4.81
N SER A 650 9.08 7.86 -3.79
CA SER A 650 10.36 8.56 -3.86
C SER A 650 11.51 7.64 -3.48
N ASP A 651 12.71 8.05 -3.84
CA ASP A 651 13.94 7.35 -3.53
C ASP A 651 14.46 7.57 -2.09
N ASN A 652 13.63 8.14 -1.21
CA ASN A 652 14.00 8.47 0.15
C ASN A 652 13.96 7.24 1.08
N LEU A 653 15.12 6.77 1.52
CA LEU A 653 15.28 5.62 2.41
C LEU A 653 14.63 5.81 3.80
N ASN A 654 14.42 7.05 4.26
CA ASN A 654 13.73 7.30 5.52
C ASN A 654 12.31 6.73 5.53
N HIS A 655 11.65 6.63 4.39
CA HIS A 655 10.30 6.07 4.28
C HIS A 655 10.22 4.60 4.68
N VAL A 656 11.31 3.83 4.54
CA VAL A 656 11.38 2.45 5.05
C VAL A 656 11.26 2.44 6.57
N ALA A 657 12.03 3.30 7.25
CA ALA A 657 11.97 3.42 8.71
C ALA A 657 10.61 3.96 9.17
N ASP A 658 10.07 4.96 8.48
CA ASP A 658 8.79 5.60 8.82
C ASP A 658 7.64 4.59 8.78
N VAL A 659 7.54 3.79 7.70
CA VAL A 659 6.45 2.81 7.58
C VAL A 659 6.59 1.65 8.56
N MET A 660 7.80 1.27 8.93
CA MET A 660 8.03 0.27 9.96
C MET A 660 7.59 0.77 11.34
N ASP A 661 7.88 2.03 11.67
CA ASP A 661 7.41 2.64 12.92
C ASP A 661 5.88 2.78 12.95
N ILE A 662 5.26 3.26 11.85
CA ILE A 662 3.81 3.29 11.68
C ILE A 662 3.21 1.88 11.90
N SER A 663 3.82 0.85 11.33
CA SER A 663 3.35 -0.53 11.45
C SER A 663 3.42 -1.05 12.89
N ARG A 664 4.52 -0.81 13.60
CA ARG A 664 4.67 -1.17 15.02
C ARG A 664 3.66 -0.42 15.90
N ARG A 665 3.47 0.87 15.64
CA ARG A 665 2.46 1.67 16.34
C ARG A 665 1.05 1.12 16.09
N THR A 666 0.76 0.73 14.85
CA THR A 666 -0.52 0.13 14.47
C THR A 666 -0.79 -1.14 15.24
N MET A 667 0.18 -2.06 15.31
CA MET A 667 0.01 -3.31 16.05
C MET A 667 -0.14 -3.09 17.56
N ARG A 668 0.48 -2.04 18.12
CA ARG A 668 0.26 -1.61 19.51
C ARG A 668 -1.17 -1.13 19.73
N VAL A 669 -1.70 -0.30 18.83
CA VAL A 669 -3.09 0.17 18.88
C VAL A 669 -4.07 -0.99 18.71
N VAL A 670 -3.81 -1.94 17.81
CA VAL A 670 -4.61 -3.15 17.63
C VAL A 670 -4.68 -3.95 18.94
N ARG A 671 -3.55 -4.18 19.61
CA ARG A 671 -3.52 -4.87 20.92
C ARG A 671 -4.30 -4.11 21.99
N GLN A 672 -4.18 -2.80 22.05
CA GLN A 672 -4.96 -1.95 22.96
C GLN A 672 -6.46 -2.09 22.68
N ASN A 673 -6.87 -2.07 21.42
CA ASN A 673 -8.26 -2.22 21.00
C ASN A 673 -8.84 -3.58 21.43
N TYR A 674 -8.08 -4.66 21.24
CA TYR A 674 -8.49 -5.99 21.75
C TYR A 674 -8.61 -6.01 23.28
N GLY A 675 -7.62 -5.42 23.97
CA GLY A 675 -7.67 -5.32 25.45
C GLY A 675 -8.88 -4.55 25.96
N MET A 676 -9.21 -3.41 25.32
CA MET A 676 -10.39 -2.62 25.67
C MET A 676 -11.69 -3.38 25.39
N ALA A 677 -11.81 -3.99 24.20
CA ALA A 677 -13.01 -4.74 23.83
C ALA A 677 -13.26 -5.93 24.77
N LEU A 678 -12.21 -6.68 25.08
CA LEU A 678 -12.29 -7.81 26.02
C LEU A 678 -12.62 -7.36 27.44
N GLY A 679 -11.96 -6.30 27.92
CA GLY A 679 -12.18 -5.77 29.27
C GLY A 679 -13.61 -5.29 29.48
N VAL A 680 -14.12 -4.47 28.55
CA VAL A 680 -15.51 -3.97 28.61
C VAL A 680 -16.52 -5.12 28.56
N ASN A 681 -16.33 -6.09 27.64
CA ASN A 681 -17.23 -7.24 27.54
C ASN A 681 -17.19 -8.12 28.80
N SER A 682 -16.00 -8.38 29.37
CA SER A 682 -15.87 -9.19 30.58
C SER A 682 -16.54 -8.54 31.80
N ILE A 683 -16.30 -7.23 32.01
CA ILE A 683 -16.95 -6.45 33.07
C ILE A 683 -18.46 -6.45 32.85
N GLY A 684 -18.91 -6.18 31.63
CA GLY A 684 -20.33 -6.19 31.30
C GLY A 684 -21.02 -7.55 31.54
N LEU A 685 -20.35 -8.68 31.23
CA LEU A 685 -20.83 -10.02 31.51
C LEU A 685 -20.97 -10.28 33.01
N CYS A 686 -19.99 -9.88 33.82
CA CYS A 686 -20.05 -10.00 35.26
C CYS A 686 -21.24 -9.19 35.86
N LEU A 687 -21.41 -7.94 35.40
CA LEU A 687 -22.50 -7.07 35.84
C LEU A 687 -23.89 -7.60 35.43
N ALA A 688 -23.97 -8.16 34.20
CA ALA A 688 -25.21 -8.78 33.72
C ALA A 688 -25.57 -10.06 34.49
N ALA A 689 -24.57 -10.91 34.79
CA ALA A 689 -24.77 -12.10 35.61
C ALA A 689 -25.21 -11.76 37.04
N ALA A 690 -24.63 -10.71 37.63
CA ALA A 690 -25.02 -10.16 38.91
C ALA A 690 -26.44 -9.52 38.90
N GLY A 691 -27.00 -9.22 37.72
CA GLY A 691 -28.28 -8.55 37.57
C GLY A 691 -28.27 -7.05 37.86
N THR A 692 -27.08 -6.43 37.91
CA THR A 692 -26.90 -5.00 38.20
C THR A 692 -27.17 -4.09 37.00
N ILE A 693 -27.12 -4.61 35.77
CA ILE A 693 -27.43 -3.89 34.55
C ILE A 693 -28.62 -4.50 33.80
N ASN A 694 -29.38 -3.67 33.14
CA ASN A 694 -30.52 -4.07 32.30
C ASN A 694 -30.08 -4.19 30.80
N PRO A 695 -30.91 -4.81 29.93
CA PRO A 695 -30.60 -5.00 28.54
C PRO A 695 -30.25 -3.71 27.75
N ILE A 696 -30.88 -2.57 28.12
CA ILE A 696 -30.63 -1.27 27.45
C ILE A 696 -29.24 -0.76 27.80
N VAL A 697 -28.86 -0.77 29.08
CA VAL A 697 -27.52 -0.38 29.53
C VAL A 697 -26.45 -1.27 28.89
N ALA A 698 -26.73 -2.58 28.77
CA ALA A 698 -25.87 -3.54 28.09
C ALA A 698 -25.63 -3.15 26.62
N ALA A 699 -26.68 -2.77 25.88
CA ALA A 699 -26.59 -2.34 24.50
C ALA A 699 -25.83 -1.01 24.36
N VAL A 700 -26.02 -0.07 25.27
CA VAL A 700 -25.26 1.19 25.31
C VAL A 700 -23.77 0.92 25.57
N LEU A 701 -23.45 0.09 26.55
CA LEU A 701 -22.08 -0.28 26.90
C LEU A 701 -21.36 -0.95 25.70
N HIS A 702 -22.07 -1.84 25.00
CA HIS A 702 -21.59 -2.48 23.80
C HIS A 702 -21.24 -1.47 22.69
N ASN A 703 -22.14 -0.52 22.39
CA ASN A 703 -21.90 0.51 21.37
C ASN A 703 -20.76 1.46 21.76
N LEU A 704 -20.67 1.83 23.04
CA LEU A 704 -19.59 2.67 23.55
C LEU A 704 -18.23 1.98 23.38
N SER A 705 -18.13 0.67 23.66
CA SER A 705 -16.92 -0.12 23.42
C SER A 705 -16.48 -0.05 21.95
N THR A 706 -17.43 -0.19 21.02
CA THR A 706 -17.16 -0.08 19.58
C THR A 706 -16.64 1.29 19.18
N LEU A 707 -17.26 2.37 19.67
CA LEU A 707 -16.82 3.74 19.42
C LEU A 707 -15.42 4.01 19.99
N MET A 708 -15.11 3.51 21.18
CA MET A 708 -13.78 3.65 21.80
C MET A 708 -12.69 3.01 20.93
N VAL A 709 -12.92 1.82 20.37
CA VAL A 709 -11.99 1.13 19.46
C VAL A 709 -11.76 1.95 18.19
N VAL A 710 -12.82 2.46 17.58
CA VAL A 710 -12.72 3.28 16.37
C VAL A 710 -11.98 4.58 16.65
N PHE A 711 -12.31 5.26 17.75
CA PHE A 711 -11.66 6.51 18.15
C PHE A 711 -10.16 6.30 18.43
N ASN A 712 -9.79 5.24 19.15
CA ASN A 712 -8.39 4.91 19.40
C ASN A 712 -7.62 4.64 18.09
N SER A 713 -8.24 3.94 17.12
CA SER A 713 -7.67 3.69 15.81
C SER A 713 -7.47 4.95 14.98
N SER A 714 -8.37 5.94 15.09
CA SER A 714 -8.31 7.19 14.32
C SER A 714 -7.07 8.04 14.63
N ARG A 715 -6.44 7.84 15.79
CA ARG A 715 -5.16 8.49 16.16
C ARG A 715 -4.03 8.16 15.18
N LEU A 716 -4.10 6.99 14.52
CA LEU A 716 -3.11 6.58 13.53
C LEU A 716 -3.15 7.43 12.25
N ILE A 717 -4.28 8.04 11.92
CA ILE A 717 -4.42 8.91 10.73
C ILE A 717 -3.46 10.10 10.78
N ARG A 718 -3.24 10.65 11.97
CA ARG A 718 -2.40 11.84 12.20
C ARG A 718 -1.06 11.51 12.86
N TYR A 719 -0.73 10.23 12.98
CA TYR A 719 0.52 9.83 13.61
C TYR A 719 1.72 10.25 12.74
N ASP A 720 2.72 10.87 13.36
CA ASP A 720 3.94 11.32 12.72
C ASP A 720 5.16 10.66 13.36
N PRO A 721 5.87 9.74 12.63
CA PRO A 721 7.08 9.09 13.12
C PRO A 721 8.19 10.06 13.49
N ALA A 722 8.30 11.19 12.76
CA ALA A 722 9.38 12.17 12.97
C ALA A 722 9.27 12.96 14.29
N ARG A 723 8.11 12.97 14.95
CA ARG A 723 7.84 13.79 16.15
C ARG A 723 8.05 13.07 17.47
N GLN A 724 8.43 11.80 17.52
CA GLN A 724 8.63 11.10 18.78
C GLN A 724 10.08 11.10 19.22
N PRO A 725 10.37 11.41 20.52
CA PRO A 725 11.67 11.14 21.09
C PRO A 725 11.93 9.62 21.08
N PRO A 726 13.20 9.19 21.00
CA PRO A 726 13.56 7.78 20.99
C PRO A 726 12.91 7.06 22.19
N SER A 727 12.36 5.87 21.94
CA SER A 727 11.66 5.12 22.99
C SER A 727 12.61 4.76 24.13
N PRO A 728 12.15 4.78 25.41
CA PRO A 728 13.01 4.52 26.57
C PRO A 728 13.68 3.12 26.59
N VAL A 729 13.26 2.21 25.72
CA VAL A 729 13.90 0.89 25.54
C VAL A 729 15.27 1.03 24.86
N SER A 730 15.49 2.04 24.01
CA SER A 730 16.78 2.29 23.37
C SER A 730 17.79 2.90 24.33
N MET A 731 17.35 3.74 25.28
CA MET A 731 18.23 4.35 26.26
C MET A 731 18.84 3.33 27.26
N ARG A 732 18.12 2.25 27.57
CA ARG A 732 18.68 1.19 28.47
C ARG A 732 19.75 0.34 27.79
N ARG A 733 19.69 0.14 26.47
CA ARG A 733 20.73 -0.62 25.74
C ARG A 733 22.01 0.21 25.56
N THR A 734 21.88 1.48 25.16
CA THR A 734 23.04 2.37 24.98
C THR A 734 23.80 2.63 26.32
N SER A 735 23.10 2.69 27.44
CA SER A 735 23.70 2.82 28.73
C SER A 735 24.38 1.52 29.23
N MET A 736 23.92 0.35 28.83
CA MET A 736 24.57 -0.93 29.12
C MET A 736 25.83 -1.15 28.26
N GLU A 737 25.79 -0.83 26.98
CA GLU A 737 26.93 -0.92 26.06
C GLU A 737 28.04 0.12 26.42
N GLN A 738 27.64 1.31 26.89
CA GLN A 738 28.61 2.29 27.41
C GLN A 738 29.25 1.88 28.77
N GLN A 739 28.52 1.15 29.61
CA GLN A 739 29.05 0.61 30.85
C GLN A 739 30.00 -0.59 30.64
N GLU A 740 29.73 -1.44 29.66
CA GLU A 740 30.63 -2.55 29.29
C GLU A 740 31.95 -2.05 28.68
N ASN A 741 31.93 -0.99 27.88
CA ASN A 741 33.14 -0.41 27.30
C ASN A 741 33.99 0.40 28.31
N THR A 742 33.43 0.79 29.45
CA THR A 742 34.17 1.53 30.49
C THR A 742 34.80 0.59 31.55
N CYS A 743 34.42 -0.69 31.56
CA CYS A 743 35.04 -1.69 32.45
C CYS A 743 36.23 -2.45 31.82
N CYS A 744 36.50 -2.23 30.52
CA CYS A 744 37.63 -2.86 29.81
C CYS A 744 38.72 -1.87 29.37
N SER A 745 38.73 -0.62 29.89
CA SER A 745 39.81 0.34 29.67
C SER A 745 40.65 0.51 30.95
#